data_a10fd741b00b5ed64d52c9dc38ba1ba6
#
_entry.id   a10fd741b00b5ed64d52c9dc38ba1ba6
#
_cell.length_a   1.000
_cell.length_b   1.000
_cell.length_c   1.000
_cell.angle_alpha   90.00
_cell.angle_beta   90.00
_cell.angle_gamma   90.00
#
_symmetry.space_group_name_H-M   'P 1'
#
loop_
_entity.id
_entity.type
_entity.pdbx_description
1 polymer ?
#
loop_
_entity_poly.entity_id
_entity_poly.type
_entity_poly.pdbx_seq_one_letter_code
_entity_poly.pdbx_strand_id
1 'polypeptide(L)'
;MQNTIDFAPQIAQELGLAAHHVGNVIRLLDEGATIPFIARYRKEMTGTMNEENVAAVQKRLEQLSELQKRKESVIASIREQEKLTPELEQKILNAKTLQEVEDLYLPYKPKRRTRAAIAREKGLEPLAAQIMAQNVDFVDRLAARYVNASKGVNDVEEALQGAKDIMAEWVSENINGRNRIRKIFHLQGDISSTVVKGKEEEGKTYQQYFDFREPISQAPSHRLLALFRAEDEGMVKLKIKVDDDFVLNSLESIFLKNDNASSELVREAIADSWKRLLEPSIETEIRNYYKEKADETAIRVFAENLKQLLLAAPMGQKRVLAIDPGFRTGCKVVVLSETGALLHNETIYPHPPKSDTVGATRKIKSLVDAYRIKVIAIGNGTAGRETEDFIRSIKFDRDLMAVMVSESGASVYSASKIARDEFPDYDITVRGAVSIGRRLMDPLAELVKIDPKSIGVGQYQHDVDQKKLGESLDQTVVSCVNAVGVELNTASQQLLSYVSGVGPSLASNIIQYREEQGGFKSRKQLHEVPRLGDKAFEQCAGFLRIHNGDNPLDQSAVHPESYHIVEKMAKSLNVKVKDLIGNKELIAKIKPNDFVEQDFGLETINDILTELDKPGRDPRKTFEAFEFDKNIRTINDLRVGMTLNGIVTNITAFGAFVDIGVHQDGLVHISQMADHYIKDPNEVIHLNQKVRVKVLEVDTNRNRISLTMRI
;
A
#
# COMPACT_ATOMS: atom_id res chain seq x y z
N MET A 1 -20.18 0.20 -33.37
CA MET A 1 -18.75 0.10 -33.05
C MET A 1 -18.45 1.29 -32.15
N GLN A 2 -18.34 1.09 -30.85
CA GLN A 2 -17.83 2.14 -29.95
C GLN A 2 -16.37 2.35 -30.33
N ASN A 3 -15.99 3.57 -30.68
CA ASN A 3 -14.58 3.95 -30.85
C ASN A 3 -13.89 3.75 -29.51
N THR A 4 -13.30 2.59 -29.30
CA THR A 4 -12.46 2.33 -28.12
C THR A 4 -11.21 3.19 -28.28
N ILE A 5 -11.06 4.18 -27.45
CA ILE A 5 -9.87 5.05 -27.46
C ILE A 5 -8.66 4.18 -27.10
N ASP A 6 -7.67 4.18 -27.98
CA ASP A 6 -6.41 3.48 -27.72
C ASP A 6 -5.52 4.34 -26.80
N PHE A 7 -5.44 3.97 -25.53
CA PHE A 7 -4.58 4.63 -24.53
C PHE A 7 -3.12 4.16 -24.54
N ALA A 8 -2.79 3.11 -25.31
CA ALA A 8 -1.46 2.50 -25.27
C ALA A 8 -0.32 3.50 -25.61
N PRO A 9 -0.43 4.37 -26.63
CA PRO A 9 0.62 5.33 -26.93
C PRO A 9 0.85 6.36 -25.81
N GLN A 10 -0.23 6.82 -25.18
CA GLN A 10 -0.14 7.79 -24.08
C GLN A 10 0.50 7.16 -22.86
N ILE A 11 0.05 5.98 -22.44
CA ILE A 11 0.60 5.24 -21.29
C ILE A 11 2.07 4.93 -21.52
N ALA A 12 2.43 4.51 -22.74
CA ALA A 12 3.80 4.21 -23.12
C ALA A 12 4.72 5.42 -22.98
N GLN A 13 4.28 6.58 -23.44
CA GLN A 13 5.03 7.82 -23.32
C GLN A 13 5.23 8.23 -21.85
N GLU A 14 4.16 8.13 -21.02
CA GLU A 14 4.20 8.54 -19.61
C GLU A 14 5.09 7.62 -18.77
N LEU A 15 5.10 6.31 -19.06
CA LEU A 15 5.88 5.31 -18.32
C LEU A 15 7.25 5.01 -18.93
N GLY A 16 7.60 5.60 -20.06
CA GLY A 16 8.88 5.33 -20.76
C GLY A 16 8.96 3.92 -21.35
N LEU A 17 7.83 3.34 -21.76
CA LEU A 17 7.71 1.99 -22.29
C LEU A 17 7.44 2.00 -23.82
N ALA A 18 7.63 0.85 -24.47
CA ALA A 18 7.29 0.71 -25.90
C ALA A 18 5.77 0.56 -26.09
N ALA A 19 5.16 1.35 -26.98
CA ALA A 19 3.71 1.41 -27.17
C ALA A 19 3.09 0.05 -27.55
N HIS A 20 3.76 -0.75 -28.40
CA HIS A 20 3.26 -2.06 -28.79
C HIS A 20 3.24 -3.07 -27.63
N HIS A 21 4.22 -3.00 -26.71
CA HIS A 21 4.24 -3.83 -25.52
C HIS A 21 3.15 -3.41 -24.53
N VAL A 22 2.92 -2.09 -24.35
CA VAL A 22 1.80 -1.59 -23.54
C VAL A 22 0.45 -2.04 -24.14
N GLY A 23 0.28 -1.96 -25.45
CA GLY A 23 -0.92 -2.47 -26.12
C GLY A 23 -1.15 -3.95 -25.90
N ASN A 24 -0.09 -4.77 -25.91
CA ASN A 24 -0.20 -6.19 -25.58
C ASN A 24 -0.59 -6.42 -24.12
N VAL A 25 -0.04 -5.65 -23.17
CA VAL A 25 -0.44 -5.73 -21.75
C VAL A 25 -1.91 -5.40 -21.58
N ILE A 26 -2.40 -4.31 -22.20
CA ILE A 26 -3.81 -3.91 -22.13
C ILE A 26 -4.70 -5.02 -22.67
N ARG A 27 -4.36 -5.60 -23.82
CA ARG A 27 -5.12 -6.73 -24.40
C ARG A 27 -5.16 -7.93 -23.47
N LEU A 28 -4.02 -8.33 -22.89
CA LEU A 28 -3.95 -9.45 -21.96
C LEU A 28 -4.80 -9.22 -20.70
N LEU A 29 -4.78 -7.97 -20.16
CA LEU A 29 -5.63 -7.59 -19.02
C LEU A 29 -7.12 -7.64 -19.39
N ASP A 30 -7.50 -7.16 -20.56
CA ASP A 30 -8.89 -7.20 -21.05
C ASP A 30 -9.36 -8.66 -21.29
N GLU A 31 -8.47 -9.53 -21.70
CA GLU A 31 -8.69 -10.97 -21.77
C GLU A 31 -8.77 -11.62 -20.38
N GLY A 32 -8.50 -10.87 -19.31
CA GLY A 32 -8.57 -11.30 -17.91
C GLY A 32 -7.34 -12.05 -17.43
N ALA A 33 -6.19 -11.85 -18.06
CA ALA A 33 -4.92 -12.33 -17.55
C ALA A 33 -4.50 -11.54 -16.30
N THR A 34 -3.91 -12.24 -15.34
CA THR A 34 -3.45 -11.63 -14.08
C THR A 34 -2.06 -11.05 -14.22
N ILE A 35 -1.73 -10.06 -13.37
CA ILE A 35 -0.41 -9.41 -13.38
C ILE A 35 0.74 -10.42 -13.23
N PRO A 36 0.73 -11.36 -12.24
CA PRO A 36 1.82 -12.33 -12.11
C PRO A 36 1.97 -13.23 -13.35
N PHE A 37 0.87 -13.65 -13.95
CA PHE A 37 0.89 -14.47 -15.16
C PHE A 37 1.50 -13.72 -16.35
N ILE A 38 1.08 -12.49 -16.58
CA ILE A 38 1.60 -11.63 -17.66
C ILE A 38 3.11 -11.44 -17.50
N ALA A 39 3.54 -11.02 -16.31
CA ALA A 39 4.95 -10.72 -16.03
C ALA A 39 5.86 -11.96 -16.14
N ARG A 40 5.35 -13.14 -15.79
CA ARG A 40 6.16 -14.36 -15.78
C ARG A 40 6.11 -15.15 -17.08
N TYR A 41 4.93 -15.26 -17.70
CA TYR A 41 4.71 -16.21 -18.81
C TYR A 41 4.38 -15.54 -20.16
N ARG A 42 4.41 -14.20 -20.24
CA ARG A 42 4.14 -13.45 -21.49
C ARG A 42 5.22 -12.40 -21.77
N LYS A 43 6.48 -12.70 -21.40
CA LYS A 43 7.63 -11.78 -21.47
C LYS A 43 7.91 -11.27 -22.87
N GLU A 44 7.86 -12.12 -23.89
CA GLU A 44 8.10 -11.74 -25.28
C GLU A 44 7.07 -10.72 -25.78
N MET A 45 5.81 -10.89 -25.39
CA MET A 45 4.73 -9.98 -25.78
C MET A 45 4.83 -8.63 -25.08
N THR A 46 5.38 -8.60 -23.86
CA THR A 46 5.40 -7.43 -22.97
C THR A 46 6.77 -6.74 -22.92
N GLY A 47 7.79 -7.27 -23.64
CA GLY A 47 9.14 -6.71 -23.58
C GLY A 47 9.78 -6.86 -22.21
N THR A 48 9.59 -8.00 -21.56
CA THR A 48 10.13 -8.34 -20.24
C THR A 48 9.66 -7.41 -19.09
N MET A 49 8.47 -6.82 -19.22
CA MET A 49 7.90 -6.02 -18.14
C MET A 49 7.75 -6.87 -16.86
N ASN A 50 8.22 -6.33 -15.74
CA ASN A 50 7.99 -6.92 -14.43
C ASN A 50 6.58 -6.63 -13.91
N GLU A 51 6.21 -7.21 -12.76
CA GLU A 51 4.89 -7.02 -12.14
C GLU A 51 4.59 -5.54 -11.85
N GLU A 52 5.59 -4.74 -11.46
CA GLU A 52 5.44 -3.32 -11.17
C GLU A 52 5.08 -2.52 -12.43
N ASN A 53 5.73 -2.82 -13.55
CA ASN A 53 5.44 -2.18 -14.83
C ASN A 53 4.03 -2.55 -15.33
N VAL A 54 3.65 -3.83 -15.24
CA VAL A 54 2.31 -4.29 -15.64
C VAL A 54 1.23 -3.65 -14.75
N ALA A 55 1.45 -3.59 -13.43
CA ALA A 55 0.55 -2.92 -12.49
C ALA A 55 0.44 -1.41 -12.77
N ALA A 56 1.56 -0.75 -13.12
CA ALA A 56 1.56 0.67 -13.49
C ALA A 56 0.74 0.93 -14.76
N VAL A 57 0.86 0.05 -15.77
CA VAL A 57 0.04 0.12 -16.99
C VAL A 57 -1.44 -0.04 -16.65
N GLN A 58 -1.82 -1.03 -15.84
CA GLN A 58 -3.20 -1.25 -15.41
C GLN A 58 -3.76 -0.03 -14.67
N LYS A 59 -3.05 0.45 -13.65
CA LYS A 59 -3.46 1.63 -12.86
C LYS A 59 -3.67 2.85 -13.77
N ARG A 60 -2.75 3.06 -14.72
CA ARG A 60 -2.86 4.21 -15.63
C ARG A 60 -4.01 4.08 -16.61
N LEU A 61 -4.26 2.88 -17.11
CA LEU A 61 -5.43 2.57 -17.96
C LEU A 61 -6.75 2.87 -17.23
N GLU A 62 -6.87 2.45 -15.98
CA GLU A 62 -8.04 2.73 -15.14
C GLU A 62 -8.25 4.23 -14.95
N GLN A 63 -7.19 5.00 -14.64
CA GLN A 63 -7.25 6.45 -14.49
C GLN A 63 -7.68 7.17 -15.77
N LEU A 64 -7.13 6.77 -16.93
CA LEU A 64 -7.49 7.36 -18.20
C LEU A 64 -8.92 7.01 -18.63
N SER A 65 -9.35 5.79 -18.33
CA SER A 65 -10.72 5.34 -18.57
C SER A 65 -11.73 6.12 -17.71
N GLU A 66 -11.39 6.38 -16.45
CA GLU A 66 -12.19 7.20 -15.54
C GLU A 66 -12.25 8.66 -16.00
N LEU A 67 -11.12 9.24 -16.41
CA LEU A 67 -11.05 10.57 -17.00
C LEU A 67 -11.94 10.68 -18.25
N GLN A 68 -11.89 9.69 -19.13
CA GLN A 68 -12.69 9.67 -20.35
C GLN A 68 -14.19 9.60 -20.04
N LYS A 69 -14.61 8.71 -19.14
CA LYS A 69 -16.00 8.64 -18.68
C LYS A 69 -16.46 9.96 -18.08
N ARG A 70 -15.59 10.63 -17.33
CA ARG A 70 -15.92 11.94 -16.75
C ARG A 70 -16.10 13.03 -17.82
N LYS A 71 -15.23 13.08 -18.83
CA LYS A 71 -15.38 13.98 -19.98
C LYS A 71 -16.71 13.79 -20.69
N GLU A 72 -17.07 12.56 -20.99
CA GLU A 72 -18.34 12.21 -21.65
C GLU A 72 -19.55 12.65 -20.82
N SER A 73 -19.52 12.38 -19.50
CA SER A 73 -20.59 12.80 -18.58
C SER A 73 -20.74 14.32 -18.52
N VAL A 74 -19.63 15.06 -18.48
CA VAL A 74 -19.62 16.53 -18.43
C VAL A 74 -20.14 17.10 -19.76
N ILE A 75 -19.67 16.59 -20.89
CA ILE A 75 -20.16 17.01 -22.22
C ILE A 75 -21.66 16.77 -22.34
N ALA A 76 -22.17 15.62 -21.93
CA ALA A 76 -23.59 15.31 -21.93
C ALA A 76 -24.39 16.30 -21.07
N SER A 77 -23.93 16.57 -19.84
CA SER A 77 -24.62 17.51 -18.94
C SER A 77 -24.66 18.94 -19.46
N ILE A 78 -23.58 19.44 -20.10
CA ILE A 78 -23.55 20.78 -20.67
C ILE A 78 -24.43 20.84 -21.95
N ARG A 79 -24.46 19.77 -22.73
CA ARG A 79 -25.31 19.64 -23.92
C ARG A 79 -26.82 19.69 -23.57
N GLU A 80 -27.23 18.99 -22.52
CA GLU A 80 -28.61 19.03 -22.00
C GLU A 80 -29.02 20.44 -21.55
N GLN A 81 -28.06 21.28 -21.15
CA GLN A 81 -28.29 22.67 -20.80
C GLN A 81 -28.30 23.61 -22.03
N GLU A 82 -28.12 23.08 -23.24
CA GLU A 82 -28.04 23.86 -24.50
C GLU A 82 -26.88 24.90 -24.48
N LYS A 83 -25.83 24.66 -23.69
CA LYS A 83 -24.68 25.58 -23.51
C LYS A 83 -23.38 25.07 -24.10
N LEU A 84 -23.38 23.88 -24.69
CA LEU A 84 -22.17 23.29 -25.27
C LEU A 84 -21.80 23.97 -26.58
N THR A 85 -20.63 24.61 -26.62
CA THR A 85 -20.05 25.13 -27.86
C THR A 85 -18.96 24.18 -28.38
N PRO A 86 -18.69 24.20 -29.72
CA PRO A 86 -17.62 23.36 -30.29
C PRO A 86 -16.24 23.59 -29.63
N GLU A 87 -15.91 24.84 -29.27
CA GLU A 87 -14.66 25.21 -28.63
C GLU A 87 -14.59 24.67 -27.19
N LEU A 88 -15.69 24.66 -26.44
CA LEU A 88 -15.77 24.11 -25.11
C LEU A 88 -15.64 22.57 -25.13
N GLU A 89 -16.36 21.93 -26.06
CA GLU A 89 -16.27 20.48 -26.25
C GLU A 89 -14.81 20.06 -26.55
N GLN A 90 -14.14 20.79 -27.46
CA GLN A 90 -12.74 20.52 -27.79
C GLN A 90 -11.81 20.74 -26.58
N LYS A 91 -12.03 21.76 -25.75
CA LYS A 91 -11.28 21.98 -24.52
C LYS A 91 -11.47 20.84 -23.53
N ILE A 92 -12.70 20.35 -23.33
CA ILE A 92 -12.99 19.23 -22.44
C ILE A 92 -12.33 17.95 -22.96
N LEU A 93 -12.41 17.67 -24.26
CA LEU A 93 -11.77 16.50 -24.86
C LEU A 93 -10.26 16.53 -24.72
N ASN A 94 -9.63 17.69 -24.82
CA ASN A 94 -8.18 17.89 -24.70
C ASN A 94 -7.66 17.96 -23.25
N ALA A 95 -8.56 18.04 -22.25
CA ALA A 95 -8.16 18.09 -20.85
C ALA A 95 -7.37 16.82 -20.46
N LYS A 96 -6.28 17.00 -19.72
CA LYS A 96 -5.36 15.92 -19.35
C LYS A 96 -5.61 15.36 -17.95
N THR A 97 -6.35 16.11 -17.12
CA THR A 97 -6.61 15.75 -15.74
C THR A 97 -8.09 15.91 -15.40
N LEU A 98 -8.56 15.19 -14.39
CA LEU A 98 -9.90 15.36 -13.84
C LEU A 98 -10.13 16.81 -13.36
N GLN A 99 -9.11 17.42 -12.77
CA GLN A 99 -9.18 18.81 -12.30
C GLN A 99 -9.45 19.80 -13.44
N GLU A 100 -8.79 19.65 -14.59
CA GLU A 100 -9.05 20.48 -15.78
C GLU A 100 -10.49 20.31 -16.28
N VAL A 101 -11.02 19.07 -16.25
CA VAL A 101 -12.42 18.80 -16.63
C VAL A 101 -13.39 19.46 -15.64
N GLU A 102 -13.13 19.36 -14.33
CA GLU A 102 -13.99 19.99 -13.32
C GLU A 102 -13.96 21.52 -13.40
N ASP A 103 -12.81 22.13 -13.69
CA ASP A 103 -12.71 23.58 -13.88
C ASP A 103 -13.49 24.05 -15.10
N LEU A 104 -13.45 23.31 -16.22
CA LEU A 104 -14.24 23.60 -17.41
C LEU A 104 -15.75 23.42 -17.16
N TYR A 105 -16.12 22.50 -16.28
CA TYR A 105 -17.51 22.23 -15.92
C TYR A 105 -18.06 23.19 -14.87
N LEU A 106 -17.22 23.83 -14.07
CA LEU A 106 -17.61 24.65 -12.91
C LEU A 106 -18.68 25.71 -13.20
N PRO A 107 -18.62 26.49 -14.31
CA PRO A 107 -19.67 27.46 -14.68
C PRO A 107 -21.02 26.81 -14.99
N TYR A 108 -21.05 25.54 -15.38
CA TYR A 108 -22.24 24.81 -15.85
C TYR A 108 -22.78 23.84 -14.79
N LYS A 109 -22.02 23.64 -13.71
CA LYS A 109 -22.41 22.72 -12.63
C LYS A 109 -23.66 23.26 -11.93
N PRO A 110 -24.71 22.44 -11.74
CA PRO A 110 -25.88 22.83 -10.97
C PRO A 110 -25.49 23.33 -9.57
N LYS A 111 -25.86 24.58 -9.29
CA LYS A 111 -25.53 25.23 -8.02
C LYS A 111 -26.77 25.37 -7.15
N ARG A 112 -26.57 25.37 -5.83
CA ARG A 112 -27.59 25.88 -4.91
C ARG A 112 -27.77 27.37 -5.15
N ARG A 113 -28.91 27.95 -4.72
CA ARG A 113 -29.23 29.37 -4.89
C ARG A 113 -28.13 30.28 -4.29
N THR A 114 -27.21 30.76 -5.15
CA THR A 114 -26.06 31.60 -4.76
C THR A 114 -26.48 33.08 -4.77
N ARG A 115 -25.67 33.98 -4.13
CA ARG A 115 -25.87 35.43 -4.20
C ARG A 115 -25.87 35.91 -5.67
N ALA A 116 -24.96 35.42 -6.48
CA ALA A 116 -24.87 35.72 -7.90
C ALA A 116 -26.13 35.21 -8.67
N ALA A 117 -26.64 34.02 -8.34
CA ALA A 117 -27.88 33.51 -8.96
C ALA A 117 -29.08 34.41 -8.62
N ILE A 118 -29.21 34.86 -7.38
CA ILE A 118 -30.23 35.80 -6.94
C ILE A 118 -30.09 37.14 -7.70
N ALA A 119 -28.87 37.66 -7.86
CA ALA A 119 -28.60 38.87 -8.59
C ALA A 119 -28.95 38.76 -10.10
N ARG A 120 -28.70 37.59 -10.71
CA ARG A 120 -29.12 37.31 -12.09
C ARG A 120 -30.66 37.27 -12.24
N GLU A 121 -31.35 36.64 -11.28
CA GLU A 121 -32.85 36.65 -11.26
C GLU A 121 -33.38 38.07 -11.16
N LYS A 122 -32.71 38.96 -10.47
CA LYS A 122 -33.04 40.39 -10.40
C LYS A 122 -32.70 41.17 -11.70
N GLY A 123 -31.99 40.56 -12.64
CA GLY A 123 -31.64 41.15 -13.94
C GLY A 123 -30.37 42.01 -13.92
N LEU A 124 -29.45 41.77 -12.96
CA LEU A 124 -28.24 42.60 -12.76
C LEU A 124 -27.02 42.11 -13.58
N GLU A 125 -27.13 41.02 -14.33
CA GLU A 125 -26.01 40.47 -15.11
C GLU A 125 -25.49 41.45 -16.19
N PRO A 126 -26.35 42.22 -16.97
CA PRO A 126 -25.85 43.20 -17.90
C PRO A 126 -25.12 44.36 -17.24
N LEU A 127 -25.50 44.75 -16.00
CA LEU A 127 -24.77 45.73 -15.20
C LEU A 127 -23.37 45.21 -14.84
N ALA A 128 -23.30 43.98 -14.32
CA ALA A 128 -22.04 43.33 -14.00
C ALA A 128 -21.10 43.27 -15.22
N ALA A 129 -21.62 42.92 -16.39
CA ALA A 129 -20.85 42.84 -17.63
C ALA A 129 -20.28 44.21 -18.06
N GLN A 130 -21.07 45.29 -17.93
CA GLN A 130 -20.61 46.64 -18.24
C GLN A 130 -19.53 47.14 -17.26
N ILE A 131 -19.68 46.85 -15.96
CA ILE A 131 -18.66 47.16 -14.95
C ILE A 131 -17.37 46.35 -15.19
N MET A 132 -17.50 45.07 -15.48
CA MET A 132 -16.35 44.18 -15.74
C MET A 132 -15.58 44.55 -17.01
N ALA A 133 -16.20 45.25 -17.95
CA ALA A 133 -15.55 45.82 -19.15
C ALA A 133 -14.61 46.98 -18.80
N GLN A 134 -14.80 47.64 -17.64
CA GLN A 134 -13.97 48.73 -17.09
C GLN A 134 -13.82 49.96 -18.00
N ASN A 135 -14.89 50.33 -18.69
CA ASN A 135 -14.94 51.45 -19.60
C ASN A 135 -15.85 52.57 -19.10
N VAL A 136 -16.28 52.55 -17.83
CA VAL A 136 -17.28 53.45 -17.28
C VAL A 136 -16.75 54.12 -15.99
N ASP A 137 -16.78 55.47 -15.96
CA ASP A 137 -16.41 56.26 -14.77
C ASP A 137 -17.62 56.59 -13.89
N PHE A 138 -18.83 56.66 -14.46
CA PHE A 138 -20.03 57.04 -13.71
C PHE A 138 -20.89 55.79 -13.38
N VAL A 139 -20.35 54.91 -12.53
CA VAL A 139 -20.96 53.64 -12.19
C VAL A 139 -22.32 53.79 -11.50
N ASP A 140 -22.52 54.80 -10.65
CA ASP A 140 -23.81 55.09 -9.99
C ASP A 140 -24.92 55.43 -10.97
N ARG A 141 -24.60 56.25 -11.97
CA ARG A 141 -25.56 56.56 -13.05
C ARG A 141 -25.94 55.34 -13.92
N LEU A 142 -24.96 54.48 -14.11
CA LEU A 142 -25.19 53.21 -14.81
C LEU A 142 -26.10 52.30 -13.98
N ALA A 143 -25.78 52.10 -12.69
CA ALA A 143 -26.51 51.24 -11.76
C ALA A 143 -27.92 51.72 -11.50
N ALA A 144 -28.17 53.07 -11.48
CA ALA A 144 -29.50 53.65 -11.33
C ALA A 144 -30.51 53.19 -12.40
N ARG A 145 -30.04 52.78 -13.61
CA ARG A 145 -30.87 52.23 -14.65
C ARG A 145 -31.38 50.80 -14.34
N TYR A 146 -30.80 50.16 -13.42
CA TYR A 146 -31.12 48.78 -13.02
C TYR A 146 -31.87 48.73 -11.68
N VAL A 147 -32.15 49.88 -11.07
CA VAL A 147 -33.01 49.96 -9.87
C VAL A 147 -34.44 49.62 -10.28
N ASN A 148 -34.99 48.56 -9.67
CA ASN A 148 -36.32 48.06 -9.94
C ASN A 148 -36.89 47.37 -8.68
N ALA A 149 -37.72 48.08 -7.95
CA ALA A 149 -38.33 47.57 -6.72
C ALA A 149 -39.20 46.32 -6.95
N SER A 150 -39.82 46.18 -8.14
CA SER A 150 -40.63 44.97 -8.45
C SER A 150 -39.78 43.70 -8.61
N LYS A 151 -38.47 43.84 -8.88
CA LYS A 151 -37.50 42.79 -8.95
C LYS A 151 -36.64 42.69 -7.67
N GLY A 152 -36.97 43.51 -6.66
CA GLY A 152 -36.23 43.51 -5.38
C GLY A 152 -34.88 44.21 -5.46
N VAL A 153 -34.73 45.24 -6.33
CA VAL A 153 -33.59 46.15 -6.37
C VAL A 153 -34.11 47.53 -6.01
N ASN A 154 -33.91 47.97 -4.77
CA ASN A 154 -34.55 49.17 -4.21
C ASN A 154 -33.73 50.43 -4.42
N ASP A 155 -32.43 50.31 -4.53
CA ASP A 155 -31.50 51.44 -4.68
C ASP A 155 -30.25 51.06 -5.49
N VAL A 156 -29.40 52.05 -5.73
CA VAL A 156 -28.15 51.92 -6.50
C VAL A 156 -27.13 51.01 -5.78
N GLU A 157 -27.10 51.01 -4.46
CA GLU A 157 -26.17 50.21 -3.68
C GLU A 157 -26.52 48.72 -3.81
N GLU A 158 -27.79 48.35 -3.71
CA GLU A 158 -28.26 46.99 -3.97
C GLU A 158 -27.95 46.52 -5.40
N ALA A 159 -28.09 47.44 -6.40
CA ALA A 159 -27.73 47.11 -7.78
C ALA A 159 -26.25 46.83 -7.96
N LEU A 160 -25.39 47.69 -7.38
CA LEU A 160 -23.93 47.52 -7.40
C LEU A 160 -23.48 46.28 -6.63
N GLN A 161 -24.09 46.03 -5.47
CA GLN A 161 -23.77 44.81 -4.68
C GLN A 161 -24.11 43.54 -5.45
N GLY A 162 -25.27 43.48 -6.10
CA GLY A 162 -25.65 42.34 -6.94
C GLY A 162 -24.71 42.16 -8.15
N ALA A 163 -24.29 43.28 -8.78
CA ALA A 163 -23.29 43.22 -9.84
C ALA A 163 -21.92 42.71 -9.32
N LYS A 164 -21.47 43.14 -8.13
CA LYS A 164 -20.24 42.62 -7.49
C LYS A 164 -20.35 41.12 -7.19
N ASP A 165 -21.49 40.64 -6.67
CA ASP A 165 -21.70 39.23 -6.39
C ASP A 165 -21.58 38.35 -7.67
N ILE A 166 -22.07 38.85 -8.82
CA ILE A 166 -21.94 38.18 -10.11
C ILE A 166 -20.50 38.21 -10.59
N MET A 167 -19.81 39.35 -10.51
CA MET A 167 -18.41 39.48 -10.91
C MET A 167 -17.49 38.59 -10.03
N ALA A 168 -17.74 38.52 -8.72
CA ALA A 168 -17.01 37.65 -7.82
C ALA A 168 -17.17 36.17 -8.22
N GLU A 169 -18.33 35.73 -8.65
CA GLU A 169 -18.53 34.38 -9.16
C GLU A 169 -17.76 34.17 -10.48
N TRP A 170 -17.78 35.09 -11.44
CA TRP A 170 -17.00 34.98 -12.67
C TRP A 170 -15.47 34.90 -12.39
N VAL A 171 -14.95 35.69 -11.43
CA VAL A 171 -13.57 35.61 -11.00
C VAL A 171 -13.27 34.23 -10.45
N SER A 172 -14.15 33.68 -9.59
CA SER A 172 -13.96 32.37 -8.96
C SER A 172 -14.00 31.18 -9.92
N GLU A 173 -14.69 31.33 -11.06
CA GLU A 173 -14.83 30.32 -12.11
C GLU A 173 -13.74 30.43 -13.19
N ASN A 174 -12.95 31.47 -13.16
CA ASN A 174 -11.92 31.70 -14.17
C ASN A 174 -10.77 30.71 -14.03
N ILE A 175 -10.55 29.89 -15.04
CA ILE A 175 -9.55 28.81 -15.06
C ILE A 175 -8.14 29.37 -14.85
N ASN A 176 -7.80 30.50 -15.49
CA ASN A 176 -6.47 31.12 -15.35
C ASN A 176 -6.24 31.63 -13.91
N GLY A 177 -7.27 32.26 -13.32
CA GLY A 177 -7.25 32.70 -11.92
C GLY A 177 -7.04 31.51 -10.96
N ARG A 178 -7.86 30.45 -11.11
CA ARG A 178 -7.73 29.24 -10.28
C ARG A 178 -6.35 28.59 -10.42
N ASN A 179 -5.87 28.40 -11.63
CA ASN A 179 -4.53 27.81 -11.86
C ASN A 179 -3.42 28.65 -11.28
N ARG A 180 -3.54 29.98 -11.35
CA ARG A 180 -2.56 30.91 -10.74
C ARG A 180 -2.52 30.74 -9.24
N ILE A 181 -3.69 30.69 -8.58
CA ILE A 181 -3.77 30.52 -7.12
C ILE A 181 -3.26 29.15 -6.69
N ARG A 182 -3.66 28.06 -7.38
CA ARG A 182 -3.12 26.73 -7.10
C ARG A 182 -1.60 26.71 -7.11
N LYS A 183 -1.01 27.35 -8.13
CA LYS A 183 0.45 27.47 -8.23
C LYS A 183 1.05 28.23 -7.05
N ILE A 184 0.39 29.30 -6.58
CA ILE A 184 0.82 30.04 -5.39
C ILE A 184 0.78 29.14 -4.16
N PHE A 185 -0.31 28.38 -3.94
CA PHE A 185 -0.41 27.44 -2.82
C PHE A 185 0.68 26.35 -2.85
N HIS A 186 0.98 25.79 -4.01
CA HIS A 186 2.05 24.77 -4.13
C HIS A 186 3.44 25.32 -3.86
N LEU A 187 3.71 26.59 -4.19
CA LEU A 187 5.03 27.20 -4.06
C LEU A 187 5.25 27.88 -2.69
N GLN A 188 4.20 28.49 -2.13
CA GLN A 188 4.28 29.38 -0.97
C GLN A 188 3.27 29.03 0.13
N GLY A 189 2.45 28.01 -0.05
CA GLY A 189 1.46 27.62 0.94
C GLY A 189 2.08 27.02 2.18
N ASP A 190 1.70 27.53 3.35
CA ASP A 190 2.09 27.00 4.65
C ASP A 190 0.94 26.23 5.28
N ILE A 191 1.22 24.99 5.71
CA ILE A 191 0.32 24.29 6.62
C ILE A 191 0.61 24.74 8.04
N SER A 192 -0.43 25.12 8.75
CA SER A 192 -0.36 25.53 10.15
C SER A 192 -1.37 24.79 11.00
N SER A 193 -0.99 24.48 12.23
CA SER A 193 -1.90 23.88 13.21
C SER A 193 -1.90 24.69 14.51
N THR A 194 -3.07 24.73 15.14
CA THR A 194 -3.27 25.36 16.45
C THR A 194 -4.09 24.44 17.32
N VAL A 195 -3.75 24.34 18.61
CA VAL A 195 -4.50 23.51 19.56
C VAL A 195 -5.95 23.99 19.69
N VAL A 196 -6.90 23.06 19.78
CA VAL A 196 -8.28 23.38 20.10
C VAL A 196 -8.37 23.78 21.56
N LYS A 197 -8.98 24.94 21.84
CA LYS A 197 -9.11 25.48 23.21
C LYS A 197 -9.73 24.44 24.16
N GLY A 198 -9.01 24.15 25.26
CA GLY A 198 -9.43 23.19 26.26
C GLY A 198 -9.04 21.73 25.96
N LYS A 199 -8.27 21.48 24.89
CA LYS A 199 -7.77 20.14 24.53
C LYS A 199 -6.27 19.95 24.80
N GLU A 200 -5.63 20.88 25.52
CA GLU A 200 -4.18 20.87 25.75
C GLU A 200 -3.72 19.62 26.53
N GLU A 201 -4.51 19.15 27.50
CA GLU A 201 -4.18 17.97 28.30
C GLU A 201 -4.49 16.66 27.55
N GLU A 202 -5.64 16.58 26.89
CA GLU A 202 -6.08 15.42 26.13
C GLU A 202 -5.18 15.18 24.92
N GLY A 203 -4.77 16.26 24.26
CA GLY A 203 -3.92 16.26 23.06
C GLY A 203 -2.43 16.22 23.33
N LYS A 204 -1.93 15.87 24.51
CA LYS A 204 -0.47 15.87 24.85
C LYS A 204 0.40 15.08 23.86
N THR A 205 -0.11 14.02 23.27
CA THR A 205 0.56 13.25 22.23
C THR A 205 0.90 14.08 20.99
N TYR A 206 0.11 15.13 20.75
CA TYR A 206 0.24 16.06 19.62
C TYR A 206 0.86 17.40 20.02
N GLN A 207 1.44 17.52 21.22
CA GLN A 207 1.97 18.79 21.74
C GLN A 207 2.93 19.50 20.78
N GLN A 208 3.68 18.77 20.00
CA GLN A 208 4.58 19.33 18.97
C GLN A 208 3.84 20.04 17.83
N TYR A 209 2.52 19.86 17.71
CA TYR A 209 1.66 20.46 16.69
C TYR A 209 0.68 21.48 17.26
N PHE A 210 0.80 21.88 18.52
CA PHE A 210 -0.11 22.87 19.14
C PHE A 210 0.06 24.28 18.60
N ASP A 211 1.26 24.63 18.18
CA ASP A 211 1.60 25.86 17.45
C ASP A 211 2.68 25.52 16.42
N PHE A 212 2.22 25.07 15.25
CA PHE A 212 3.10 24.52 14.23
C PHE A 212 2.85 25.20 12.89
N ARG A 213 3.93 25.42 12.12
CA ARG A 213 3.86 25.97 10.77
C ARG A 213 5.05 25.49 9.95
N GLU A 214 4.79 25.04 8.71
CA GLU A 214 5.83 24.75 7.72
C GLU A 214 5.28 24.86 6.29
N PRO A 215 6.15 25.05 5.26
CA PRO A 215 5.74 24.98 3.88
C PRO A 215 5.15 23.59 3.54
N ILE A 216 3.92 23.55 3.05
CA ILE A 216 3.22 22.28 2.78
C ILE A 216 3.95 21.44 1.72
N SER A 217 4.63 22.09 0.78
CA SER A 217 5.40 21.40 -0.27
C SER A 217 6.62 20.64 0.27
N GLN A 218 7.10 20.98 1.48
CA GLN A 218 8.25 20.34 2.15
C GLN A 218 7.82 19.40 3.27
N ALA A 219 6.54 19.41 3.65
CA ALA A 219 6.03 18.57 4.73
C ALA A 219 6.11 17.09 4.35
N PRO A 220 6.83 16.24 5.12
CA PRO A 220 6.93 14.82 4.85
C PRO A 220 5.59 14.12 5.14
N SER A 221 5.31 13.03 4.38
CA SER A 221 4.04 12.31 4.41
C SER A 221 3.59 11.91 5.83
N HIS A 222 4.50 11.38 6.64
CA HIS A 222 4.19 10.96 8.01
C HIS A 222 3.75 12.13 8.91
N ARG A 223 4.28 13.33 8.69
CA ARG A 223 3.90 14.53 9.43
C ARG A 223 2.54 15.04 9.00
N LEU A 224 2.27 15.04 7.70
CA LEU A 224 0.94 15.36 7.17
C LEU A 224 -0.12 14.42 7.73
N LEU A 225 0.14 13.10 7.74
CA LEU A 225 -0.78 12.12 8.32
C LEU A 225 -0.98 12.33 9.82
N ALA A 226 0.08 12.66 10.57
CA ALA A 226 -0.03 12.97 11.99
C ALA A 226 -0.87 14.24 12.25
N LEU A 227 -0.69 15.28 11.43
CA LEU A 227 -1.47 16.51 11.51
C LEU A 227 -2.95 16.27 11.21
N PHE A 228 -3.25 15.53 10.12
CA PHE A 228 -4.63 15.19 9.77
C PHE A 228 -5.30 14.32 10.85
N ARG A 229 -4.59 13.32 11.40
CA ARG A 229 -5.10 12.53 12.54
C ARG A 229 -5.41 13.42 13.74
N ALA A 230 -4.49 14.32 14.11
CA ALA A 230 -4.70 15.22 15.25
C ALA A 230 -5.92 16.13 15.06
N GLU A 231 -6.23 16.54 13.83
CA GLU A 231 -7.44 17.30 13.50
C GLU A 231 -8.69 16.42 13.52
N ASP A 232 -8.65 15.22 12.95
CA ASP A 232 -9.77 14.26 12.94
C ASP A 232 -10.15 13.85 14.37
N GLU A 233 -9.18 13.72 15.26
CA GLU A 233 -9.39 13.50 16.71
C GLU A 233 -9.84 14.77 17.45
N GLY A 234 -9.90 15.93 16.79
CA GLY A 234 -10.34 17.20 17.36
C GLY A 234 -9.35 17.86 18.32
N MET A 235 -8.07 17.49 18.24
CA MET A 235 -7.01 18.05 19.10
C MET A 235 -6.42 19.35 18.58
N VAL A 236 -6.32 19.47 17.25
CA VAL A 236 -5.81 20.69 16.59
C VAL A 236 -6.77 21.15 15.49
N LYS A 237 -6.61 22.40 15.04
CA LYS A 237 -7.23 22.93 13.83
C LYS A 237 -6.14 23.17 12.81
N LEU A 238 -6.32 22.66 11.61
CA LEU A 238 -5.40 22.85 10.48
C LEU A 238 -5.91 23.96 9.56
N LYS A 239 -4.97 24.72 9.00
CA LYS A 239 -5.20 25.65 7.91
C LYS A 239 -4.02 25.65 6.95
N ILE A 240 -4.33 25.76 5.66
CA ILE A 240 -3.31 25.99 4.64
C ILE A 240 -3.48 27.43 4.17
N LYS A 241 -2.45 28.25 4.34
CA LYS A 241 -2.51 29.69 4.06
C LYS A 241 -1.44 30.12 3.08
N VAL A 242 -1.77 31.15 2.33
CA VAL A 242 -0.88 31.92 1.48
C VAL A 242 -0.97 33.41 1.86
N ASP A 243 -0.08 34.20 1.35
CA ASP A 243 -0.14 35.67 1.54
C ASP A 243 -1.29 36.23 0.72
N ASP A 244 -2.27 36.86 1.41
CA ASP A 244 -3.46 37.44 0.83
C ASP A 244 -3.15 38.54 -0.18
N ASP A 245 -2.21 39.44 0.16
CA ASP A 245 -1.86 40.58 -0.70
C ASP A 245 -1.18 40.10 -1.97
N PHE A 246 -0.34 39.08 -1.87
CA PHE A 246 0.28 38.47 -3.05
C PHE A 246 -0.76 37.81 -3.98
N VAL A 247 -1.76 37.13 -3.40
CA VAL A 247 -2.87 36.52 -4.19
C VAL A 247 -3.73 37.60 -4.84
N LEU A 248 -4.13 38.63 -4.09
CA LEU A 248 -4.95 39.71 -4.63
C LEU A 248 -4.25 40.42 -5.78
N ASN A 249 -2.98 40.84 -5.60
CA ASN A 249 -2.17 41.44 -6.66
C ASN A 249 -2.05 40.53 -7.88
N SER A 250 -1.92 39.22 -7.67
CA SER A 250 -1.86 38.23 -8.75
C SER A 250 -3.19 38.12 -9.53
N LEU A 251 -4.34 38.16 -8.85
CA LEU A 251 -5.66 38.16 -9.47
C LEU A 251 -5.94 39.49 -10.17
N GLU A 252 -5.61 40.62 -9.55
CA GLU A 252 -5.72 41.94 -10.16
C GLU A 252 -4.98 42.04 -11.48
N SER A 253 -3.79 41.48 -11.57
CA SER A 253 -3.02 41.40 -12.83
C SER A 253 -3.72 40.66 -13.96
N ILE A 254 -4.70 39.80 -13.64
CA ILE A 254 -5.48 39.04 -14.64
C ILE A 254 -6.74 39.82 -15.05
N PHE A 255 -7.40 40.47 -14.10
CA PHE A 255 -8.75 41.02 -14.28
C PHE A 255 -8.80 42.52 -14.44
N LEU A 256 -7.85 43.29 -13.87
CA LEU A 256 -7.83 44.74 -14.04
C LEU A 256 -7.26 45.14 -15.39
N LYS A 257 -7.97 46.03 -16.08
CA LYS A 257 -7.61 46.53 -17.41
C LYS A 257 -7.33 48.02 -17.42
N ASN A 258 -8.00 48.76 -16.54
CA ASN A 258 -7.96 50.23 -16.44
C ASN A 258 -7.87 50.64 -14.97
N ASP A 259 -7.75 51.95 -14.72
CA ASP A 259 -7.75 52.56 -13.38
C ASP A 259 -8.86 53.64 -13.36
N ASN A 260 -10.11 53.22 -13.10
CA ASN A 260 -11.30 54.04 -13.08
C ASN A 260 -12.33 53.52 -12.06
N ALA A 261 -13.47 54.18 -11.90
CA ALA A 261 -14.47 53.76 -10.92
C ALA A 261 -15.01 52.34 -11.14
N SER A 262 -15.10 51.86 -12.38
CA SER A 262 -15.47 50.46 -12.67
C SER A 262 -14.37 49.50 -12.20
N SER A 263 -13.10 49.87 -12.36
CA SER A 263 -11.95 49.06 -11.93
C SER A 263 -11.94 48.86 -10.41
N GLU A 264 -12.33 49.89 -9.65
CA GLU A 264 -12.44 49.83 -8.20
C GLU A 264 -13.48 48.80 -7.75
N LEU A 265 -14.66 48.78 -8.38
CA LEU A 265 -15.70 47.78 -8.14
C LEU A 265 -15.26 46.35 -8.53
N VAL A 266 -14.44 46.22 -9.58
CA VAL A 266 -13.85 44.93 -9.96
C VAL A 266 -12.83 44.50 -8.90
N ARG A 267 -12.04 45.41 -8.36
CA ARG A 267 -11.09 45.12 -7.25
C ARG A 267 -11.81 44.61 -6.01
N GLU A 268 -12.93 45.27 -5.62
CA GLU A 268 -13.78 44.81 -4.54
C GLU A 268 -14.36 43.41 -4.79
N ALA A 269 -14.81 43.16 -6.02
CA ALA A 269 -15.35 41.86 -6.43
C ALA A 269 -14.25 40.77 -6.41
N ILE A 270 -13.00 41.09 -6.79
CA ILE A 270 -11.85 40.18 -6.67
C ILE A 270 -11.57 39.84 -5.21
N ALA A 271 -11.59 40.84 -4.31
CA ALA A 271 -11.36 40.63 -2.87
C ALA A 271 -12.47 39.75 -2.26
N ASP A 272 -13.75 40.01 -2.59
CA ASP A 272 -14.86 39.15 -2.16
C ASP A 272 -14.76 37.72 -2.73
N SER A 273 -14.43 37.60 -4.02
CA SER A 273 -14.20 36.31 -4.67
C SER A 273 -13.10 35.50 -3.98
N TRP A 274 -11.98 36.15 -3.67
CA TRP A 274 -10.87 35.50 -2.96
C TRP A 274 -11.34 34.98 -1.60
N LYS A 275 -11.83 35.84 -0.73
CA LYS A 275 -12.15 35.48 0.66
C LYS A 275 -13.29 34.49 0.79
N ARG A 276 -14.32 34.63 -0.03
CA ARG A 276 -15.55 33.85 0.12
C ARG A 276 -15.63 32.60 -0.76
N LEU A 277 -14.99 32.62 -1.94
CA LEU A 277 -15.17 31.55 -2.94
C LEU A 277 -13.86 30.80 -3.24
N LEU A 278 -12.78 31.52 -3.56
CA LEU A 278 -11.54 30.90 -4.04
C LEU A 278 -10.72 30.31 -2.91
N GLU A 279 -10.46 31.08 -1.83
CA GLU A 279 -9.64 30.64 -0.69
C GLU A 279 -10.15 29.28 -0.13
N PRO A 280 -11.43 29.13 0.30
CA PRO A 280 -11.90 27.87 0.85
C PRO A 280 -11.94 26.73 -0.17
N SER A 281 -12.24 27.05 -1.44
CA SER A 281 -12.28 26.05 -2.50
C SER A 281 -10.89 25.51 -2.82
N ILE A 282 -9.93 26.39 -3.05
CA ILE A 282 -8.56 26.02 -3.41
C ILE A 282 -7.83 25.41 -2.21
N GLU A 283 -8.02 25.92 -0.97
CA GLU A 283 -7.49 25.31 0.24
C GLU A 283 -7.91 23.83 0.33
N THR A 284 -9.20 23.54 0.11
CA THR A 284 -9.73 22.16 0.11
C THR A 284 -9.08 21.32 -0.98
N GLU A 285 -8.91 21.85 -2.19
CA GLU A 285 -8.24 21.13 -3.29
C GLU A 285 -6.78 20.80 -2.94
N ILE A 286 -6.03 21.77 -2.42
CA ILE A 286 -4.63 21.62 -2.02
C ILE A 286 -4.50 20.62 -0.86
N ARG A 287 -5.40 20.70 0.12
CA ARG A 287 -5.47 19.77 1.24
C ARG A 287 -5.65 18.34 0.76
N ASN A 288 -6.62 18.10 -0.11
CA ASN A 288 -6.88 16.78 -0.67
C ASN A 288 -5.70 16.27 -1.49
N TYR A 289 -5.08 17.12 -2.32
CA TYR A 289 -3.90 16.77 -3.10
C TYR A 289 -2.74 16.27 -2.22
N TYR A 290 -2.40 17.02 -1.15
CA TYR A 290 -1.29 16.63 -0.27
C TYR A 290 -1.66 15.44 0.63
N LYS A 291 -2.93 15.29 1.02
CA LYS A 291 -3.42 14.10 1.74
C LYS A 291 -3.28 12.85 0.86
N GLU A 292 -3.74 12.91 -0.39
CA GLU A 292 -3.63 11.80 -1.33
C GLU A 292 -2.16 11.41 -1.59
N LYS A 293 -1.29 12.38 -1.79
CA LYS A 293 0.15 12.15 -1.96
C LYS A 293 0.79 11.51 -0.72
N ALA A 294 0.36 11.94 0.48
CA ALA A 294 0.83 11.36 1.73
C ALA A 294 0.34 9.91 1.88
N ASP A 295 -0.92 9.63 1.55
CA ASP A 295 -1.51 8.29 1.55
C ASP A 295 -0.76 7.35 0.60
N GLU A 296 -0.54 7.76 -0.65
CA GLU A 296 0.17 6.94 -1.64
C GLU A 296 1.59 6.58 -1.17
N THR A 297 2.29 7.55 -0.58
CA THR A 297 3.64 7.32 -0.05
C THR A 297 3.62 6.32 1.12
N ALA A 298 2.67 6.47 2.05
CA ALA A 298 2.54 5.57 3.20
C ALA A 298 2.09 4.16 2.77
N ILE A 299 1.11 4.05 1.88
CA ILE A 299 0.61 2.76 1.37
C ILE A 299 1.72 1.98 0.69
N ARG A 300 2.59 2.64 -0.10
CA ARG A 300 3.75 1.98 -0.72
C ARG A 300 4.69 1.39 0.32
N VAL A 301 4.99 2.14 1.40
CA VAL A 301 5.83 1.63 2.51
C VAL A 301 5.15 0.46 3.20
N PHE A 302 3.85 0.53 3.44
CA PHE A 302 3.09 -0.55 4.08
C PHE A 302 3.06 -1.82 3.22
N ALA A 303 2.89 -1.68 1.90
CA ALA A 303 2.96 -2.79 0.96
C ALA A 303 4.33 -3.46 0.97
N GLU A 304 5.42 -2.68 0.98
CA GLU A 304 6.78 -3.23 1.06
C GLU A 304 7.03 -3.91 2.41
N ASN A 305 6.59 -3.33 3.53
CA ASN A 305 6.68 -3.96 4.84
C ASN A 305 5.92 -5.30 4.87
N LEU A 306 4.72 -5.35 4.31
CA LEU A 306 3.95 -6.61 4.20
C LEU A 306 4.69 -7.64 3.36
N LYS A 307 5.23 -7.25 2.20
CA LYS A 307 6.01 -8.12 1.32
C LYS A 307 7.18 -8.76 2.06
N GLN A 308 7.90 -7.96 2.85
CA GLN A 308 9.04 -8.46 3.63
C GLN A 308 8.60 -9.44 4.74
N LEU A 309 7.45 -9.21 5.38
CA LEU A 309 6.89 -10.15 6.36
C LEU A 309 6.48 -11.47 5.70
N LEU A 310 5.79 -11.41 4.56
CA LEU A 310 5.33 -12.59 3.83
C LEU A 310 6.49 -13.42 3.26
N LEU A 311 7.54 -12.75 2.77
CA LEU A 311 8.73 -13.37 2.21
C LEU A 311 9.84 -13.61 3.25
N ALA A 312 9.54 -13.50 4.54
CA ALA A 312 10.50 -13.85 5.59
C ALA A 312 10.90 -15.35 5.49
N ALA A 313 12.15 -15.63 5.86
CA ALA A 313 12.74 -16.95 5.74
C ALA A 313 11.97 -18.01 6.57
N PRO A 314 11.43 -19.07 5.94
CA PRO A 314 10.75 -20.14 6.68
C PRO A 314 11.76 -21.04 7.39
N MET A 315 11.41 -21.48 8.61
CA MET A 315 12.15 -22.52 9.33
C MET A 315 11.98 -23.90 8.66
N GLY A 316 10.89 -24.08 7.92
CA GLY A 316 10.53 -25.34 7.28
C GLY A 316 9.84 -26.33 8.21
N GLN A 317 9.72 -27.58 7.74
CA GLN A 317 8.99 -28.65 8.42
C GLN A 317 9.79 -29.20 9.60
N LYS A 318 9.57 -28.63 10.78
CA LYS A 318 10.21 -29.06 12.06
C LYS A 318 9.16 -29.14 13.16
N ARG A 319 9.41 -30.00 14.17
CA ARG A 319 8.58 -30.01 15.37
C ARG A 319 8.87 -28.79 16.20
N VAL A 320 7.82 -28.00 16.46
CA VAL A 320 7.90 -26.71 17.12
C VAL A 320 7.17 -26.79 18.46
N LEU A 321 7.77 -26.25 19.51
CA LEU A 321 7.08 -25.87 20.73
C LEU A 321 6.85 -24.37 20.64
N ALA A 322 5.60 -23.92 20.59
CA ALA A 322 5.26 -22.51 20.49
C ALA A 322 4.66 -22.00 21.80
N ILE A 323 5.04 -20.77 22.17
CA ILE A 323 4.62 -20.12 23.39
C ILE A 323 3.99 -18.78 23.04
N ASP A 324 2.74 -18.61 23.49
CA ASP A 324 2.06 -17.31 23.52
C ASP A 324 2.23 -16.75 24.95
N PRO A 325 3.07 -15.73 25.15
CA PRO A 325 3.43 -15.22 26.47
C PRO A 325 2.29 -14.50 27.18
N GLY A 326 2.26 -14.54 28.49
CA GLY A 326 1.29 -13.79 29.29
C GLY A 326 1.58 -13.81 30.77
N PHE A 327 1.42 -12.65 31.43
CA PHE A 327 1.63 -12.54 32.89
C PHE A 327 0.49 -13.16 33.70
N ARG A 328 -0.72 -12.60 33.59
CA ARG A 328 -1.87 -13.00 34.44
C ARG A 328 -2.49 -14.32 34.00
N THR A 329 -2.69 -14.50 32.71
CA THR A 329 -3.32 -15.69 32.11
C THR A 329 -2.36 -16.88 32.01
N GLY A 330 -1.08 -16.67 32.29
CA GLY A 330 -0.01 -17.64 32.05
C GLY A 330 0.39 -17.72 30.59
N CYS A 331 1.52 -18.36 30.32
CA CYS A 331 1.99 -18.60 28.97
C CYS A 331 1.32 -19.83 28.38
N LYS A 332 0.70 -19.70 27.22
CA LYS A 332 0.08 -20.82 26.49
C LYS A 332 1.16 -21.55 25.68
N VAL A 333 1.29 -22.84 25.92
CA VAL A 333 2.28 -23.69 25.27
C VAL A 333 1.58 -24.68 24.37
N VAL A 334 1.99 -24.76 23.11
CA VAL A 334 1.50 -25.77 22.18
C VAL A 334 2.68 -26.50 21.53
N VAL A 335 2.45 -27.77 21.19
CA VAL A 335 3.39 -28.60 20.45
C VAL A 335 2.82 -28.85 19.05
N LEU A 336 3.60 -28.54 18.03
CA LEU A 336 3.22 -28.73 16.64
C LEU A 336 4.08 -29.83 15.98
N SER A 337 3.44 -30.63 15.13
CA SER A 337 4.11 -31.59 14.24
C SER A 337 4.92 -30.86 13.15
N GLU A 338 5.68 -31.64 12.35
CA GLU A 338 6.38 -31.13 11.18
C GLU A 338 5.44 -30.50 10.12
N THR A 339 4.16 -30.91 10.13
CA THR A 339 3.13 -30.35 9.23
C THR A 339 2.31 -29.22 9.85
N GLY A 340 2.65 -28.79 11.08
CA GLY A 340 1.93 -27.74 11.81
C GLY A 340 0.63 -28.20 12.47
N ALA A 341 0.37 -29.51 12.57
CA ALA A 341 -0.76 -30.06 13.32
C ALA A 341 -0.52 -29.94 14.83
N LEU A 342 -1.56 -29.57 15.59
CA LEU A 342 -1.51 -29.48 17.05
C LEU A 342 -1.44 -30.86 17.68
N LEU A 343 -0.38 -31.17 18.40
CA LEU A 343 -0.15 -32.46 19.09
C LEU A 343 -0.46 -32.37 20.59
N HIS A 344 -0.20 -31.23 21.21
CA HIS A 344 -0.39 -31.02 22.65
C HIS A 344 -0.56 -29.56 22.97
N ASN A 345 -1.30 -29.22 24.04
CA ASN A 345 -1.36 -27.88 24.59
C ASN A 345 -1.43 -27.92 26.11
N GLU A 346 -0.83 -26.91 26.75
CA GLU A 346 -0.96 -26.66 28.18
C GLU A 346 -0.61 -25.21 28.55
N THR A 347 -0.84 -24.84 29.81
CA THR A 347 -0.48 -23.51 30.32
C THR A 347 0.60 -23.63 31.40
N ILE A 348 1.59 -22.75 31.34
CA ILE A 348 2.65 -22.61 32.35
C ILE A 348 2.63 -21.19 32.94
N TYR A 349 3.18 -21.03 34.13
CA TYR A 349 3.15 -19.78 34.88
C TYR A 349 4.54 -19.39 35.39
N PRO A 350 5.53 -19.13 34.50
CA PRO A 350 6.88 -18.81 34.94
C PRO A 350 6.99 -17.39 35.51
N HIS A 351 6.03 -16.51 35.24
CA HIS A 351 6.06 -15.08 35.58
C HIS A 351 5.13 -14.71 36.75
N PRO A 352 5.33 -13.54 37.41
CA PRO A 352 4.39 -13.00 38.38
C PRO A 352 2.94 -12.91 37.82
N PRO A 353 1.89 -13.10 38.63
CA PRO A 353 1.93 -13.25 40.09
C PRO A 353 2.22 -14.65 40.61
N LYS A 354 2.12 -15.70 39.79
CA LYS A 354 2.30 -17.09 40.26
C LYS A 354 3.80 -17.50 40.41
N SER A 355 4.65 -17.06 39.50
CA SER A 355 6.11 -17.28 39.51
C SER A 355 6.54 -18.74 39.72
N ASP A 356 5.77 -19.72 39.16
CA ASP A 356 6.11 -21.15 39.23
C ASP A 356 7.17 -21.53 38.17
N THR A 357 8.38 -21.05 38.35
CA THR A 357 9.49 -21.32 37.42
C THR A 357 9.90 -22.78 37.44
N VAL A 358 9.88 -23.47 38.60
CA VAL A 358 10.28 -24.87 38.73
C VAL A 358 9.29 -25.79 38.02
N GLY A 359 7.99 -25.61 38.24
CA GLY A 359 6.94 -26.38 37.57
C GLY A 359 6.95 -26.14 36.06
N ALA A 360 7.07 -24.89 35.64
CA ALA A 360 7.18 -24.51 34.23
C ALA A 360 8.40 -25.15 33.56
N THR A 361 9.58 -25.09 34.19
CA THR A 361 10.83 -25.74 33.69
C THR A 361 10.63 -27.23 33.48
N ARG A 362 10.04 -27.94 34.48
CA ARG A 362 9.80 -29.37 34.39
C ARG A 362 8.88 -29.72 33.22
N LYS A 363 7.82 -28.97 33.04
CA LYS A 363 6.86 -29.17 31.94
C LYS A 363 7.50 -28.95 30.58
N ILE A 364 8.21 -27.84 30.39
CA ILE A 364 8.92 -27.55 29.12
C ILE A 364 9.90 -28.66 28.79
N LYS A 365 10.74 -29.10 29.74
CA LYS A 365 11.68 -30.21 29.50
C LYS A 365 10.94 -31.49 29.09
N SER A 366 9.90 -31.85 29.81
CA SER A 366 9.10 -33.04 29.50
C SER A 366 8.52 -32.98 28.07
N LEU A 367 7.97 -31.86 27.66
CA LEU A 367 7.46 -31.69 26.30
C LEU A 367 8.54 -31.75 25.25
N VAL A 368 9.66 -31.06 25.48
CA VAL A 368 10.80 -31.05 24.56
C VAL A 368 11.30 -32.47 24.29
N ASP A 369 11.38 -33.33 25.33
CA ASP A 369 11.89 -34.69 25.22
C ASP A 369 10.82 -35.62 24.60
N ALA A 370 9.59 -35.61 25.14
CA ALA A 370 8.51 -36.48 24.70
C ALA A 370 8.18 -36.28 23.19
N TYR A 371 8.18 -35.07 22.73
CA TYR A 371 7.82 -34.72 21.32
C TYR A 371 9.07 -34.52 20.44
N ARG A 372 10.28 -34.65 20.96
CA ARG A 372 11.53 -34.43 20.21
C ARG A 372 11.55 -33.07 19.52
N ILE A 373 11.23 -32.01 20.26
CA ILE A 373 11.16 -30.63 19.74
C ILE A 373 12.52 -30.24 19.16
N LYS A 374 12.46 -29.51 18.03
CA LYS A 374 13.66 -29.02 17.33
C LYS A 374 13.88 -27.51 17.51
N VAL A 375 12.82 -26.76 17.78
CA VAL A 375 12.85 -25.29 17.92
C VAL A 375 11.71 -24.83 18.83
N ILE A 376 11.96 -23.76 19.57
CA ILE A 376 10.97 -23.09 20.43
C ILE A 376 10.64 -21.74 19.79
N ALA A 377 9.37 -21.51 19.47
CA ALA A 377 8.84 -20.23 19.00
C ALA A 377 8.25 -19.46 20.18
N ILE A 378 8.60 -18.19 20.34
CA ILE A 378 8.08 -17.35 21.42
C ILE A 378 7.49 -16.10 20.81
N GLY A 379 6.23 -15.80 21.14
CA GLY A 379 5.59 -14.57 20.70
C GLY A 379 6.30 -13.32 21.25
N ASN A 380 6.36 -12.26 20.45
CA ASN A 380 7.06 -11.03 20.84
C ASN A 380 6.17 -9.98 21.52
N GLY A 381 4.95 -10.34 21.91
CA GLY A 381 4.03 -9.46 22.63
C GLY A 381 4.35 -9.30 24.10
N THR A 382 3.30 -9.05 24.90
CA THR A 382 3.42 -8.84 26.34
C THR A 382 4.06 -10.07 27.03
N ALA A 383 5.06 -9.86 27.88
CA ALA A 383 5.88 -10.89 28.53
C ALA A 383 6.75 -11.75 27.58
N GLY A 384 6.92 -11.35 26.32
CA GLY A 384 7.69 -12.12 25.34
C GLY A 384 9.17 -12.25 25.73
N ARG A 385 9.81 -11.15 26.15
CA ARG A 385 11.23 -11.14 26.54
C ARG A 385 11.47 -11.90 27.85
N GLU A 386 10.60 -11.69 28.83
CA GLU A 386 10.69 -12.44 30.08
C GLU A 386 10.52 -13.95 29.84
N THR A 387 9.69 -14.33 28.87
CA THR A 387 9.54 -15.72 28.46
C THR A 387 10.77 -16.23 27.70
N GLU A 388 11.38 -15.43 26.85
CA GLU A 388 12.65 -15.76 26.20
C GLU A 388 13.76 -15.98 27.22
N ASP A 389 13.93 -15.06 28.20
CA ASP A 389 14.90 -15.18 29.27
C ASP A 389 14.65 -16.44 30.11
N PHE A 390 13.39 -16.74 30.42
CA PHE A 390 13.01 -17.96 31.13
C PHE A 390 13.45 -19.22 30.35
N ILE A 391 13.09 -19.29 29.03
CA ILE A 391 13.45 -20.45 28.19
C ILE A 391 14.97 -20.60 28.08
N ARG A 392 15.72 -19.50 27.89
CA ARG A 392 17.18 -19.49 27.81
C ARG A 392 17.84 -19.90 29.12
N SER A 393 17.19 -19.72 30.26
CA SER A 393 17.68 -20.17 31.58
C SER A 393 17.61 -21.69 31.76
N ILE A 394 16.80 -22.39 30.96
CA ILE A 394 16.59 -23.83 31.03
C ILE A 394 17.77 -24.53 30.35
N LYS A 395 18.45 -25.42 31.06
CA LYS A 395 19.49 -26.32 30.50
C LYS A 395 18.78 -27.52 29.87
N PHE A 396 18.86 -27.64 28.56
CA PHE A 396 18.40 -28.79 27.79
C PHE A 396 19.60 -29.75 27.54
N ASP A 397 19.30 -31.04 27.30
CA ASP A 397 20.32 -32.04 27.00
C ASP A 397 20.85 -31.96 25.56
N ARG A 398 20.32 -31.05 24.78
CA ARG A 398 20.68 -30.75 23.40
C ARG A 398 20.61 -29.25 23.15
N ASP A 399 21.25 -28.81 22.08
CA ASP A 399 21.14 -27.43 21.62
C ASP A 399 19.76 -27.20 21.01
N LEU A 400 18.94 -26.31 21.62
CA LEU A 400 17.63 -25.94 21.21
C LEU A 400 17.60 -24.42 20.94
N MET A 401 17.24 -24.09 19.74
CA MET A 401 17.05 -22.70 19.31
C MET A 401 15.73 -22.16 19.84
N ALA A 402 15.76 -21.02 20.52
CA ALA A 402 14.57 -20.22 20.85
C ALA A 402 14.52 -19.00 19.93
N VAL A 403 13.37 -18.77 19.30
CA VAL A 403 13.18 -17.72 18.27
C VAL A 403 11.98 -16.88 18.64
N MET A 404 12.18 -15.56 18.67
CA MET A 404 11.08 -14.60 18.80
C MET A 404 10.31 -14.52 17.50
N VAL A 405 8.99 -14.55 17.57
CA VAL A 405 8.07 -14.54 16.43
C VAL A 405 7.08 -13.40 16.57
N SER A 406 6.86 -12.64 15.52
CA SER A 406 5.88 -11.56 15.52
C SER A 406 4.44 -12.06 15.73
N GLU A 407 3.74 -11.46 16.69
CA GLU A 407 2.32 -11.73 16.97
C GLU A 407 1.37 -10.85 16.16
N SER A 408 1.85 -9.96 15.29
CA SER A 408 1.00 -9.06 14.49
C SER A 408 -0.15 -9.81 13.84
N GLY A 409 -1.40 -9.41 14.14
CA GLY A 409 -2.60 -10.07 13.64
C GLY A 409 -2.91 -11.47 14.20
N ALA A 410 -2.13 -12.03 15.14
CA ALA A 410 -2.42 -13.35 15.73
C ALA A 410 -3.75 -13.37 16.48
N SER A 411 -4.09 -12.29 17.16
CA SER A 411 -5.38 -12.12 17.83
C SER A 411 -6.56 -12.09 16.85
N VAL A 412 -6.37 -11.48 15.69
CA VAL A 412 -7.37 -11.45 14.60
C VAL A 412 -7.59 -12.86 14.04
N TYR A 413 -6.49 -13.57 13.74
CA TYR A 413 -6.59 -14.97 13.32
C TYR A 413 -7.31 -15.82 14.35
N SER A 414 -6.90 -15.80 15.61
CA SER A 414 -7.45 -16.66 16.67
C SER A 414 -8.96 -16.47 16.89
N ALA A 415 -9.48 -15.26 16.65
CA ALA A 415 -10.89 -14.94 16.70
C ALA A 415 -11.65 -15.20 15.39
N SER A 416 -10.95 -15.47 14.28
CA SER A 416 -11.54 -15.65 12.95
C SER A 416 -12.38 -16.92 12.82
N LYS A 417 -13.23 -16.95 11.79
CA LYS A 417 -13.95 -18.17 11.40
C LYS A 417 -12.98 -19.27 11.00
N ILE A 418 -11.91 -18.94 10.28
CA ILE A 418 -10.89 -19.87 9.81
C ILE A 418 -10.28 -20.63 10.99
N ALA A 419 -9.87 -19.91 12.04
CA ALA A 419 -9.27 -20.53 13.22
C ALA A 419 -10.28 -21.38 14.01
N ARG A 420 -11.57 -20.99 14.03
CA ARG A 420 -12.63 -21.81 14.65
C ARG A 420 -12.89 -23.11 13.87
N ASP A 421 -12.87 -23.03 12.55
CA ASP A 421 -13.07 -24.21 11.69
C ASP A 421 -11.85 -25.17 11.77
N GLU A 422 -10.60 -24.62 11.84
CA GLU A 422 -9.38 -25.44 12.01
C GLU A 422 -9.28 -26.06 13.43
N PHE A 423 -9.75 -25.38 14.46
CA PHE A 423 -9.62 -25.78 15.88
C PHE A 423 -10.92 -25.55 16.65
N PRO A 424 -12.01 -26.32 16.34
CA PRO A 424 -13.32 -26.10 16.96
C PRO A 424 -13.32 -26.34 18.48
N ASP A 425 -12.53 -27.30 18.95
CA ASP A 425 -12.50 -27.75 20.35
C ASP A 425 -11.52 -26.93 21.24
N TYR A 426 -10.81 -25.96 20.68
CA TYR A 426 -9.78 -25.20 21.39
C TYR A 426 -10.17 -23.74 21.54
N ASP A 427 -9.75 -23.13 22.65
CA ASP A 427 -10.00 -21.71 22.91
C ASP A 427 -9.12 -20.77 22.06
N ILE A 428 -9.46 -19.48 22.10
CA ILE A 428 -8.80 -18.42 21.32
C ILE A 428 -7.29 -18.32 21.62
N THR A 429 -6.87 -18.63 22.86
CA THR A 429 -5.46 -18.49 23.27
C THR A 429 -4.60 -19.63 22.72
N VAL A 430 -5.16 -20.84 22.65
CA VAL A 430 -4.48 -21.98 22.01
C VAL A 430 -4.33 -21.75 20.52
N ARG A 431 -5.37 -21.22 19.85
CA ARG A 431 -5.31 -20.87 18.43
C ARG A 431 -4.23 -19.81 18.15
N GLY A 432 -4.07 -18.83 19.05
CA GLY A 432 -3.02 -17.82 18.98
C GLY A 432 -1.62 -18.46 19.05
N ALA A 433 -1.39 -19.31 20.02
CA ALA A 433 -0.11 -20.02 20.18
C ALA A 433 0.22 -20.93 18.97
N VAL A 434 -0.78 -21.60 18.38
CA VAL A 434 -0.62 -22.39 17.13
C VAL A 434 -0.17 -21.49 16.00
N SER A 435 -0.79 -20.32 15.83
CA SER A 435 -0.42 -19.37 14.77
C SER A 435 1.03 -18.89 14.94
N ILE A 436 1.47 -18.58 16.15
CA ILE A 436 2.87 -18.20 16.43
C ILE A 436 3.84 -19.30 15.95
N GLY A 437 3.57 -20.57 16.29
CA GLY A 437 4.40 -21.68 15.84
C GLY A 437 4.43 -21.89 14.33
N ARG A 438 3.25 -21.81 13.68
CA ARG A 438 3.13 -21.97 12.24
C ARG A 438 3.79 -20.83 11.45
N ARG A 439 3.78 -19.61 11.98
CA ARG A 439 4.51 -18.48 11.38
C ARG A 439 6.02 -18.70 11.34
N LEU A 440 6.58 -19.35 12.35
CA LEU A 440 7.98 -19.73 12.32
C LEU A 440 8.25 -20.79 11.25
N MET A 441 7.33 -21.75 11.08
CA MET A 441 7.45 -22.81 10.07
C MET A 441 7.37 -22.24 8.65
N ASP A 442 6.32 -21.47 8.34
CA ASP A 442 6.14 -20.77 7.08
C ASP A 442 5.30 -19.49 7.27
N PRO A 443 5.93 -18.30 7.28
CA PRO A 443 5.23 -17.02 7.46
C PRO A 443 4.16 -16.77 6.41
N LEU A 444 4.44 -17.04 5.14
CA LEU A 444 3.50 -16.81 4.04
C LEU A 444 2.24 -17.67 4.20
N ALA A 445 2.41 -18.97 4.41
CA ALA A 445 1.30 -19.91 4.52
C ALA A 445 0.35 -19.59 5.68
N GLU A 446 0.85 -19.00 6.76
CA GLU A 446 0.05 -18.64 7.91
C GLU A 446 -0.55 -17.24 7.80
N LEU A 447 0.23 -16.24 7.36
CA LEU A 447 -0.22 -14.85 7.31
C LEU A 447 -1.32 -14.61 6.26
N VAL A 448 -1.38 -15.37 5.19
CA VAL A 448 -2.47 -15.28 4.19
C VAL A 448 -3.86 -15.64 4.74
N LYS A 449 -3.94 -16.23 5.94
CA LYS A 449 -5.21 -16.53 6.61
C LYS A 449 -5.83 -15.30 7.29
N ILE A 450 -5.11 -14.20 7.34
CA ILE A 450 -5.50 -12.94 7.99
C ILE A 450 -5.77 -11.90 6.91
N ASP A 451 -6.79 -11.06 7.10
CA ASP A 451 -6.97 -9.87 6.26
C ASP A 451 -5.66 -9.04 6.30
N PRO A 452 -5.02 -8.76 5.15
CA PRO A 452 -3.76 -8.02 5.12
C PRO A 452 -3.80 -6.69 5.87
N LYS A 453 -4.95 -6.00 5.91
CA LYS A 453 -5.14 -4.77 6.69
C LYS A 453 -5.07 -4.99 8.21
N SER A 454 -5.26 -6.21 8.68
CA SER A 454 -5.16 -6.58 10.10
C SER A 454 -3.73 -6.92 10.51
N ILE A 455 -2.79 -7.01 9.57
CA ILE A 455 -1.36 -7.15 9.86
C ILE A 455 -0.81 -5.76 10.10
N GLY A 456 -0.21 -5.52 11.27
CA GLY A 456 0.41 -4.24 11.60
C GLY A 456 1.68 -4.00 10.76
N VAL A 457 1.58 -3.18 9.73
CA VAL A 457 2.68 -2.88 8.79
C VAL A 457 3.12 -1.42 8.81
N GLY A 458 2.47 -0.57 9.63
CA GLY A 458 2.87 0.83 9.76
C GLY A 458 2.04 1.64 10.74
N GLN A 459 2.63 2.72 11.27
CA GLN A 459 2.06 3.54 12.34
C GLN A 459 0.78 4.28 11.94
N TYR A 460 0.66 4.70 10.67
CA TYR A 460 -0.48 5.48 10.14
C TYR A 460 -1.39 4.66 9.23
N GLN A 461 -1.39 3.32 9.40
CA GLN A 461 -2.15 2.41 8.54
C GLN A 461 -3.66 2.70 8.53
N HIS A 462 -4.21 3.17 9.65
CA HIS A 462 -5.64 3.49 9.80
C HIS A 462 -6.02 4.90 9.31
N ASP A 463 -5.04 5.75 9.00
CA ASP A 463 -5.24 7.16 8.63
C ASP A 463 -5.19 7.41 7.12
N VAL A 464 -4.79 6.42 6.35
CA VAL A 464 -4.77 6.47 4.89
C VAL A 464 -6.09 6.00 4.26
N ASP A 465 -6.27 6.25 2.97
CA ASP A 465 -7.41 5.71 2.22
C ASP A 465 -7.48 4.18 2.34
N GLN A 466 -8.51 3.68 3.03
CA GLN A 466 -8.65 2.26 3.36
C GLN A 466 -8.97 1.38 2.15
N LYS A 467 -9.55 1.94 1.08
CA LYS A 467 -9.80 1.22 -0.17
C LYS A 467 -8.49 1.03 -0.94
N LYS A 468 -7.75 2.11 -1.18
CA LYS A 468 -6.43 2.07 -1.84
C LYS A 468 -5.44 1.19 -1.06
N LEU A 469 -5.47 1.26 0.28
CA LEU A 469 -4.67 0.39 1.14
C LEU A 469 -5.01 -1.08 0.92
N GLY A 470 -6.30 -1.45 0.98
CA GLY A 470 -6.74 -2.83 0.78
C GLY A 470 -6.29 -3.38 -0.58
N GLU A 471 -6.55 -2.64 -1.65
CA GLU A 471 -6.15 -3.03 -3.01
C GLU A 471 -4.63 -3.24 -3.13
N SER A 472 -3.82 -2.34 -2.56
CA SER A 472 -2.36 -2.45 -2.60
C SER A 472 -1.83 -3.64 -1.79
N LEU A 473 -2.39 -3.88 -0.60
CA LEU A 473 -1.97 -5.00 0.25
C LEU A 473 -2.40 -6.35 -0.35
N ASP A 474 -3.61 -6.47 -0.90
CA ASP A 474 -4.07 -7.67 -1.57
C ASP A 474 -3.20 -8.00 -2.79
N GLN A 475 -2.87 -7.00 -3.60
CA GLN A 475 -1.94 -7.17 -4.73
C GLN A 475 -0.56 -7.66 -4.27
N THR A 476 -0.08 -7.15 -3.13
CA THR A 476 1.20 -7.58 -2.53
C THR A 476 1.14 -9.06 -2.13
N VAL A 477 0.05 -9.51 -1.51
CA VAL A 477 -0.14 -10.94 -1.15
C VAL A 477 -0.15 -11.80 -2.41
N VAL A 478 -0.91 -11.42 -3.44
CA VAL A 478 -0.96 -12.14 -4.73
C VAL A 478 0.44 -12.25 -5.33
N SER A 479 1.21 -11.15 -5.38
CA SER A 479 2.57 -11.16 -5.90
C SER A 479 3.48 -12.12 -5.11
N CYS A 480 3.46 -12.06 -3.78
CA CYS A 480 4.27 -12.94 -2.92
C CYS A 480 3.93 -14.41 -3.10
N VAL A 481 2.66 -14.77 -3.11
CA VAL A 481 2.19 -16.17 -3.26
C VAL A 481 2.64 -16.75 -4.60
N ASN A 482 2.48 -15.98 -5.69
CA ASN A 482 2.85 -16.45 -7.03
C ASN A 482 4.37 -16.45 -7.25
N ALA A 483 5.13 -15.54 -6.59
CA ALA A 483 6.59 -15.56 -6.63
C ALA A 483 7.17 -16.82 -5.95
N VAL A 484 6.62 -17.23 -4.80
CA VAL A 484 7.04 -18.44 -4.07
C VAL A 484 6.55 -19.71 -4.77
N GLY A 485 5.33 -19.68 -5.31
CA GLY A 485 4.62 -20.87 -5.81
C GLY A 485 4.00 -21.70 -4.68
N VAL A 486 3.02 -22.52 -5.00
CA VAL A 486 2.16 -23.17 -4.02
C VAL A 486 2.13 -24.68 -4.23
N GLU A 487 2.42 -25.45 -3.17
CA GLU A 487 2.30 -26.91 -3.19
C GLU A 487 0.82 -27.32 -3.13
N LEU A 488 0.34 -27.91 -4.21
CA LEU A 488 -1.07 -28.21 -4.44
C LEU A 488 -1.66 -29.17 -3.40
N ASN A 489 -0.86 -30.14 -2.95
CA ASN A 489 -1.32 -31.19 -2.04
C ASN A 489 -1.34 -30.78 -0.56
N THR A 490 -0.67 -29.70 -0.18
CA THR A 490 -0.56 -29.31 1.23
C THR A 490 -1.12 -27.90 1.52
N ALA A 491 -1.31 -27.08 0.49
CA ALA A 491 -1.77 -25.71 0.63
C ALA A 491 -3.17 -25.61 1.25
N SER A 492 -3.35 -24.57 2.07
CA SER A 492 -4.67 -24.19 2.57
C SER A 492 -5.55 -23.56 1.48
N GLN A 493 -6.85 -23.55 1.68
CA GLN A 493 -7.79 -22.87 0.80
C GLN A 493 -7.42 -21.37 0.64
N GLN A 494 -7.03 -20.73 1.74
CA GLN A 494 -6.65 -19.32 1.76
C GLN A 494 -5.42 -19.08 0.88
N LEU A 495 -4.38 -19.90 1.02
CA LEU A 495 -3.18 -19.78 0.20
C LEU A 495 -3.50 -20.00 -1.29
N LEU A 496 -4.28 -21.02 -1.62
CA LEU A 496 -4.71 -21.30 -2.99
C LEU A 496 -5.52 -20.16 -3.61
N SER A 497 -6.34 -19.44 -2.81
CA SER A 497 -7.18 -18.35 -3.32
C SER A 497 -6.40 -17.14 -3.85
N TYR A 498 -5.12 -16.98 -3.47
CA TYR A 498 -4.22 -15.96 -3.98
C TYR A 498 -3.38 -16.42 -5.18
N VAL A 499 -3.49 -17.68 -5.59
CA VAL A 499 -2.83 -18.14 -6.81
C VAL A 499 -3.51 -17.51 -8.04
N SER A 500 -2.70 -17.07 -8.99
CA SER A 500 -3.15 -16.49 -10.27
C SER A 500 -4.26 -17.33 -10.90
N GLY A 501 -5.39 -16.72 -11.22
CA GLY A 501 -6.54 -17.42 -11.82
C GLY A 501 -7.36 -18.31 -10.87
N VAL A 502 -7.00 -18.42 -9.58
CA VAL A 502 -7.70 -19.22 -8.57
C VAL A 502 -8.35 -18.30 -7.55
N GLY A 503 -9.64 -18.07 -7.68
CA GLY A 503 -10.40 -17.36 -6.64
C GLY A 503 -10.88 -18.29 -5.52
N PRO A 504 -11.52 -17.75 -4.46
CA PRO A 504 -11.96 -18.53 -3.29
C PRO A 504 -12.84 -19.75 -3.63
N SER A 505 -13.71 -19.64 -4.63
CA SER A 505 -14.57 -20.74 -5.08
C SER A 505 -13.78 -21.88 -5.73
N LEU A 506 -12.81 -21.55 -6.60
CA LEU A 506 -11.95 -22.57 -7.21
C LEU A 506 -11.01 -23.20 -6.19
N ALA A 507 -10.48 -22.40 -5.25
CA ALA A 507 -9.67 -22.93 -4.15
C ALA A 507 -10.44 -23.99 -3.33
N SER A 508 -11.72 -23.72 -3.03
CA SER A 508 -12.59 -24.70 -2.33
C SER A 508 -12.76 -25.99 -3.17
N ASN A 509 -13.01 -25.87 -4.48
CA ASN A 509 -13.17 -27.03 -5.35
C ASN A 509 -11.87 -27.84 -5.48
N ILE A 510 -10.71 -27.18 -5.52
CA ILE A 510 -9.39 -27.85 -5.51
C ILE A 510 -9.21 -28.67 -4.21
N ILE A 511 -9.54 -28.09 -3.05
CA ILE A 511 -9.45 -28.80 -1.77
C ILE A 511 -10.38 -30.01 -1.77
N GLN A 512 -11.63 -29.84 -2.18
CA GLN A 512 -12.61 -30.94 -2.24
C GLN A 512 -12.11 -32.07 -3.14
N TYR A 513 -11.67 -31.75 -4.37
CA TYR A 513 -11.11 -32.73 -5.30
C TYR A 513 -9.91 -33.47 -4.67
N ARG A 514 -9.00 -32.74 -4.03
CA ARG A 514 -7.84 -33.30 -3.35
C ARG A 514 -8.23 -34.33 -2.28
N GLU A 515 -9.24 -34.03 -1.49
CA GLU A 515 -9.75 -34.90 -0.43
C GLU A 515 -10.42 -36.15 -1.00
N GLU A 516 -11.23 -36.00 -2.05
CA GLU A 516 -11.95 -37.10 -2.71
C GLU A 516 -11.01 -38.06 -3.46
N GLN A 517 -9.95 -37.55 -4.11
CA GLN A 517 -9.02 -38.34 -4.92
C GLN A 517 -7.75 -38.77 -4.16
N GLY A 518 -7.57 -38.34 -2.92
CA GLY A 518 -6.36 -38.62 -2.12
C GLY A 518 -5.12 -37.86 -2.57
N GLY A 519 -5.30 -36.76 -3.29
CA GLY A 519 -4.25 -35.83 -3.74
C GLY A 519 -4.11 -35.75 -5.26
N PHE A 520 -3.29 -34.79 -5.71
CA PHE A 520 -2.93 -34.62 -7.11
C PHE A 520 -1.61 -35.33 -7.42
N LYS A 521 -1.56 -36.08 -8.51
CA LYS A 521 -0.36 -36.72 -9.04
C LYS A 521 0.20 -36.00 -10.27
N SER A 522 -0.63 -35.21 -10.93
CA SER A 522 -0.25 -34.42 -12.11
C SER A 522 -1.04 -33.10 -12.17
N ARG A 523 -0.42 -32.03 -12.68
CA ARG A 523 -1.09 -30.77 -12.99
C ARG A 523 -2.26 -30.95 -13.97
N LYS A 524 -2.22 -31.95 -14.85
CA LYS A 524 -3.32 -32.27 -15.78
C LYS A 524 -4.65 -32.57 -15.08
N GLN A 525 -4.60 -33.10 -13.86
CA GLN A 525 -5.81 -33.39 -13.07
C GLN A 525 -6.55 -32.12 -12.63
N LEU A 526 -5.94 -30.95 -12.73
CA LEU A 526 -6.63 -29.67 -12.48
C LEU A 526 -7.83 -29.48 -13.44
N HIS A 527 -7.78 -30.02 -14.66
CA HIS A 527 -8.93 -30.00 -15.59
C HIS A 527 -10.14 -30.80 -15.08
N GLU A 528 -9.94 -31.73 -14.15
CA GLU A 528 -11.00 -32.53 -13.54
C GLU A 528 -11.67 -31.79 -12.37
N VAL A 529 -11.08 -30.69 -11.89
CA VAL A 529 -11.64 -29.87 -10.81
C VAL A 529 -12.86 -29.11 -11.32
N PRO A 530 -14.02 -29.18 -10.65
CA PRO A 530 -15.23 -28.50 -11.08
C PRO A 530 -15.00 -26.97 -11.24
N ARG A 531 -15.44 -26.40 -12.36
CA ARG A 531 -15.32 -24.99 -12.76
C ARG A 531 -13.90 -24.50 -13.05
N LEU A 532 -12.90 -25.34 -13.06
CA LEU A 532 -11.55 -24.99 -13.46
C LEU A 532 -11.44 -25.27 -14.97
N GLY A 533 -11.81 -24.28 -15.79
CA GLY A 533 -11.70 -24.37 -17.25
C GLY A 533 -10.30 -24.03 -17.76
N ASP A 534 -10.10 -24.15 -19.09
CA ASP A 534 -8.79 -23.96 -19.76
C ASP A 534 -8.12 -22.64 -19.40
N LYS A 535 -8.88 -21.53 -19.32
CA LYS A 535 -8.36 -20.22 -18.97
C LYS A 535 -7.84 -20.15 -17.53
N ALA A 536 -8.55 -20.75 -16.57
CA ALA A 536 -8.10 -20.80 -15.18
C ALA A 536 -6.87 -21.71 -15.06
N PHE A 537 -6.84 -22.82 -15.79
CA PHE A 537 -5.69 -23.71 -15.87
C PHE A 537 -4.45 -22.97 -16.40
N GLU A 538 -4.57 -22.27 -17.54
CA GLU A 538 -3.50 -21.46 -18.11
C GLU A 538 -2.94 -20.48 -17.08
N GLN A 539 -3.81 -19.78 -16.35
CA GLN A 539 -3.38 -18.77 -15.37
C GLN A 539 -2.70 -19.36 -14.13
N CYS A 540 -3.09 -20.54 -13.66
CA CYS A 540 -2.65 -21.07 -12.37
C CYS A 540 -1.58 -22.16 -12.45
N ALA A 541 -1.54 -22.94 -13.53
CA ALA A 541 -0.77 -24.18 -13.58
C ALA A 541 0.73 -23.99 -13.33
N GLY A 542 1.33 -22.89 -13.79
CA GLY A 542 2.73 -22.61 -13.59
C GLY A 542 3.10 -22.23 -12.14
N PHE A 543 2.12 -21.78 -11.34
CA PHE A 543 2.30 -21.38 -9.95
C PHE A 543 1.96 -22.49 -8.95
N LEU A 544 1.23 -23.52 -9.38
CA LEU A 544 0.89 -24.69 -8.58
C LEU A 544 1.93 -25.78 -8.78
N ARG A 545 2.43 -26.36 -7.72
CA ARG A 545 3.51 -27.36 -7.72
C ARG A 545 3.01 -28.67 -7.13
N ILE A 546 3.55 -29.79 -7.62
CA ILE A 546 3.30 -31.12 -7.09
C ILE A 546 4.64 -31.80 -6.86
N HIS A 547 5.02 -31.99 -5.61
CA HIS A 547 6.20 -32.78 -5.24
C HIS A 547 5.90 -34.28 -5.39
N ASN A 548 6.83 -35.02 -5.96
CA ASN A 548 6.71 -36.46 -6.19
C ASN A 548 5.51 -36.88 -7.09
N GLY A 549 5.09 -35.97 -8.01
CA GLY A 549 4.09 -36.28 -9.03
C GLY A 549 4.62 -37.16 -10.16
N ASP A 550 3.70 -37.59 -11.05
CA ASP A 550 4.01 -38.45 -12.19
C ASP A 550 4.94 -37.75 -13.21
N ASN A 551 4.77 -36.43 -13.41
CA ASN A 551 5.64 -35.63 -14.25
C ASN A 551 6.64 -34.82 -13.39
N PRO A 552 7.96 -35.02 -13.56
CA PRO A 552 8.95 -34.32 -12.77
C PRO A 552 8.97 -32.81 -12.99
N LEU A 553 8.40 -32.29 -14.09
CA LEU A 553 8.25 -30.86 -14.33
C LEU A 553 7.17 -30.22 -13.45
N ASP A 554 6.22 -31.00 -12.92
CA ASP A 554 5.14 -30.48 -12.07
C ASP A 554 5.63 -29.92 -10.73
N GLN A 555 6.86 -30.25 -10.31
CA GLN A 555 7.51 -29.61 -9.14
C GLN A 555 8.20 -28.28 -9.44
N SER A 556 8.32 -27.92 -10.72
CA SER A 556 9.03 -26.73 -11.18
C SER A 556 8.07 -25.57 -11.48
N ALA A 557 8.59 -24.38 -11.75
CA ALA A 557 7.81 -23.26 -12.25
C ALA A 557 7.73 -23.20 -13.80
N VAL A 558 8.18 -24.25 -14.50
CA VAL A 558 7.98 -24.37 -15.95
C VAL A 558 6.49 -24.52 -16.22
N HIS A 559 5.96 -23.69 -17.11
CA HIS A 559 4.55 -23.73 -17.47
C HIS A 559 4.24 -24.99 -18.32
N PRO A 560 3.09 -25.67 -18.14
CA PRO A 560 2.73 -26.85 -18.94
C PRO A 560 2.76 -26.64 -20.45
N GLU A 561 2.46 -25.42 -20.94
CA GLU A 561 2.58 -25.06 -22.35
C GLU A 561 3.98 -25.31 -22.92
N SER A 562 5.02 -25.17 -22.09
CA SER A 562 6.42 -25.28 -22.47
C SER A 562 7.03 -26.65 -22.22
N TYR A 563 6.26 -27.65 -21.73
CA TYR A 563 6.80 -28.99 -21.45
C TYR A 563 7.42 -29.65 -22.67
N HIS A 564 6.78 -29.52 -23.83
CA HIS A 564 7.27 -30.06 -25.09
C HIS A 564 8.67 -29.55 -25.47
N ILE A 565 9.02 -28.30 -25.07
CA ILE A 565 10.35 -27.71 -25.29
C ILE A 565 11.38 -28.44 -24.42
N VAL A 566 11.08 -28.68 -23.15
CA VAL A 566 11.97 -29.43 -22.25
C VAL A 566 12.16 -30.86 -22.73
N GLU A 567 11.10 -31.50 -23.25
CA GLU A 567 11.18 -32.84 -23.86
C GLU A 567 12.08 -32.85 -25.10
N LYS A 568 12.01 -31.81 -25.95
CA LYS A 568 12.94 -31.63 -27.09
C LYS A 568 14.39 -31.43 -26.61
N MET A 569 14.63 -30.62 -25.56
CA MET A 569 15.95 -30.44 -24.97
C MET A 569 16.53 -31.75 -24.44
N ALA A 570 15.74 -32.54 -23.68
CA ALA A 570 16.17 -33.83 -23.16
C ALA A 570 16.48 -34.83 -24.31
N LYS A 571 15.64 -34.85 -25.35
CA LYS A 571 15.82 -35.70 -26.52
C LYS A 571 17.09 -35.30 -27.32
N SER A 572 17.41 -34.04 -27.46
CA SER A 572 18.63 -33.58 -28.14
C SER A 572 19.91 -34.05 -27.47
N LEU A 573 19.87 -34.27 -26.16
CA LEU A 573 20.98 -34.79 -25.36
C LEU A 573 20.90 -36.30 -25.13
N ASN A 574 19.87 -36.97 -25.68
CA ASN A 574 19.57 -38.39 -25.51
C ASN A 574 19.45 -38.82 -24.03
N VAL A 575 18.79 -37.98 -23.23
CA VAL A 575 18.52 -38.20 -21.80
C VAL A 575 17.02 -38.11 -21.51
N LYS A 576 16.58 -38.56 -20.32
CA LYS A 576 15.20 -38.36 -19.84
C LYS A 576 15.09 -36.97 -19.21
N VAL A 577 13.87 -36.40 -19.23
CA VAL A 577 13.59 -35.09 -18.60
C VAL A 577 14.05 -35.06 -17.14
N LYS A 578 13.81 -36.11 -16.37
CA LYS A 578 14.23 -36.20 -14.96
C LYS A 578 15.74 -36.11 -14.75
N ASP A 579 16.53 -36.56 -15.74
CA ASP A 579 18.00 -36.55 -15.62
C ASP A 579 18.57 -35.19 -15.98
N LEU A 580 17.78 -34.36 -16.67
CA LEU A 580 18.13 -32.95 -16.99
C LEU A 580 17.93 -32.03 -15.79
N ILE A 581 16.91 -32.31 -14.96
CA ILE A 581 16.56 -31.46 -13.81
C ILE A 581 17.67 -31.48 -12.76
N GLY A 582 18.17 -30.30 -12.38
CA GLY A 582 19.27 -30.12 -11.41
C GLY A 582 20.66 -30.48 -11.93
N ASN A 583 20.80 -30.86 -13.21
CA ASN A 583 22.07 -31.28 -13.79
C ASN A 583 22.71 -30.15 -14.61
N LYS A 584 23.57 -29.37 -13.94
CA LYS A 584 24.24 -28.21 -14.55
C LYS A 584 25.09 -28.55 -15.77
N GLU A 585 25.72 -29.72 -15.78
CA GLU A 585 26.58 -30.14 -16.89
C GLU A 585 25.77 -30.43 -18.17
N LEU A 586 24.59 -31.03 -18.02
CA LEU A 586 23.70 -31.26 -19.15
C LEU A 586 23.05 -29.98 -19.63
N ILE A 587 22.58 -29.13 -18.69
CA ILE A 587 21.96 -27.86 -19.00
C ILE A 587 22.93 -26.95 -19.75
N ALA A 588 24.21 -26.90 -19.34
CA ALA A 588 25.24 -26.09 -20.01
C ALA A 588 25.52 -26.51 -21.47
N LYS A 589 25.15 -27.73 -21.89
CA LYS A 589 25.28 -28.20 -23.27
C LYS A 589 24.13 -27.73 -24.19
N ILE A 590 23.04 -27.23 -23.61
CA ILE A 590 21.87 -26.75 -24.33
C ILE A 590 22.18 -25.35 -24.88
N LYS A 591 22.00 -25.16 -26.19
CA LYS A 591 22.06 -23.85 -26.82
C LYS A 591 20.64 -23.27 -26.88
N PRO A 592 20.34 -22.20 -26.16
CA PRO A 592 18.97 -21.65 -26.06
C PRO A 592 18.34 -21.34 -27.42
N ASN A 593 19.12 -20.80 -28.36
CA ASN A 593 18.64 -20.40 -29.68
C ASN A 593 18.10 -21.58 -30.54
N ASP A 594 18.52 -22.82 -30.26
CA ASP A 594 18.08 -23.99 -31.01
C ASP A 594 16.63 -24.43 -30.65
N PHE A 595 16.07 -23.87 -29.58
CA PHE A 595 14.75 -24.22 -29.03
C PHE A 595 13.74 -23.08 -29.08
N VAL A 596 14.09 -21.93 -29.69
CA VAL A 596 13.18 -20.82 -29.90
C VAL A 596 12.10 -21.22 -30.90
N GLU A 597 10.83 -21.00 -30.55
CA GLU A 597 9.65 -21.26 -31.38
C GLU A 597 8.82 -19.96 -31.53
N GLN A 598 7.78 -19.98 -32.37
CA GLN A 598 6.97 -18.80 -32.67
C GLN A 598 6.36 -18.15 -31.40
N ASP A 599 5.92 -18.98 -30.45
CA ASP A 599 5.25 -18.53 -29.21
C ASP A 599 6.19 -18.50 -28.00
N PHE A 600 7.42 -19.03 -28.13
CA PHE A 600 8.39 -19.16 -27.04
C PHE A 600 9.76 -18.60 -27.48
N GLY A 601 10.01 -17.39 -27.10
CA GLY A 601 11.25 -16.68 -27.43
C GLY A 601 12.41 -17.04 -26.49
N LEU A 602 13.52 -16.32 -26.70
CA LEU A 602 14.77 -16.57 -25.97
C LEU A 602 14.62 -16.34 -24.45
N GLU A 603 13.79 -15.38 -24.05
CA GLU A 603 13.54 -15.10 -22.63
C GLU A 603 12.87 -16.27 -21.93
N THR A 604 11.82 -16.82 -22.52
CA THR A 604 11.14 -18.01 -21.99
C THR A 604 12.09 -19.22 -21.94
N ILE A 605 12.92 -19.43 -22.97
CA ILE A 605 13.89 -20.52 -22.98
C ILE A 605 14.93 -20.37 -21.86
N ASN A 606 15.43 -19.18 -21.62
CA ASN A 606 16.38 -18.89 -20.53
C ASN A 606 15.73 -19.10 -19.15
N ASP A 607 14.47 -18.70 -18.97
CA ASP A 607 13.71 -18.96 -17.74
C ASP A 607 13.54 -20.47 -17.50
N ILE A 608 13.22 -21.23 -18.54
CA ILE A 608 13.14 -22.70 -18.47
C ILE A 608 14.48 -23.31 -18.03
N LEU A 609 15.58 -22.90 -18.62
CA LEU A 609 16.89 -23.42 -18.26
C LEU A 609 17.28 -23.08 -16.82
N THR A 610 16.98 -21.86 -16.40
CA THR A 610 17.19 -21.41 -15.00
C THR A 610 16.37 -22.24 -14.01
N GLU A 611 15.13 -22.53 -14.36
CA GLU A 611 14.24 -23.34 -13.54
C GLU A 611 14.66 -24.81 -13.51
N LEU A 612 15.17 -25.35 -14.62
CA LEU A 612 15.71 -26.70 -14.66
C LEU A 612 16.98 -26.86 -13.80
N ASP A 613 17.83 -25.82 -13.71
CA ASP A 613 19.01 -25.84 -12.85
C ASP A 613 18.64 -25.97 -11.36
N LYS A 614 17.57 -25.29 -10.95
CA LYS A 614 17.08 -25.25 -9.56
C LYS A 614 15.55 -25.27 -9.52
N PRO A 615 14.93 -26.44 -9.75
CA PRO A 615 13.49 -26.56 -9.86
C PRO A 615 12.78 -26.14 -8.58
N GLY A 616 11.73 -25.35 -8.73
CA GLY A 616 10.89 -24.92 -7.63
C GLY A 616 11.64 -24.09 -6.57
N ARG A 617 12.69 -23.38 -6.94
CA ARG A 617 13.45 -22.56 -6.00
C ARG A 617 12.56 -21.56 -5.29
N ASP A 618 12.52 -21.67 -3.97
CA ASP A 618 11.92 -20.67 -3.11
C ASP A 618 12.80 -19.39 -3.14
N PRO A 619 12.25 -18.23 -3.51
CA PRO A 619 13.01 -16.97 -3.54
C PRO A 619 13.38 -16.47 -2.15
N ARG A 620 12.76 -17.01 -1.09
CA ARG A 620 13.01 -16.60 0.29
C ARG A 620 14.40 -17.03 0.75
N LYS A 621 15.02 -16.22 1.60
CA LYS A 621 16.34 -16.50 2.17
C LYS A 621 16.28 -17.74 3.07
N THR A 622 17.42 -18.37 3.28
CA THR A 622 17.56 -19.44 4.28
C THR A 622 17.39 -18.85 5.68
N PHE A 623 16.71 -19.58 6.56
CA PHE A 623 16.53 -19.15 7.94
C PHE A 623 17.88 -19.15 8.69
N GLU A 624 18.20 -18.03 9.34
CA GLU A 624 19.36 -17.88 10.20
C GLU A 624 18.93 -17.38 11.58
N ALA A 625 19.43 -17.98 12.64
CA ALA A 625 19.18 -17.53 14.01
C ALA A 625 19.83 -16.17 14.29
N PHE A 626 19.25 -15.43 15.21
CA PHE A 626 19.76 -14.16 15.71
C PHE A 626 19.76 -14.13 17.24
N GLU A 627 20.79 -13.52 17.81
CA GLU A 627 20.88 -13.31 19.25
C GLU A 627 21.23 -11.85 19.56
N PHE A 628 20.48 -11.24 20.48
CA PHE A 628 20.81 -9.94 21.06
C PHE A 628 22.02 -10.01 21.99
N ASP A 629 22.61 -8.87 22.32
CA ASP A 629 23.64 -8.77 23.30
C ASP A 629 23.09 -9.13 24.70
N LYS A 630 23.70 -10.14 25.35
CA LYS A 630 23.22 -10.69 26.63
C LYS A 630 23.34 -9.70 27.80
N ASN A 631 24.18 -8.66 27.66
CA ASN A 631 24.44 -7.68 28.70
C ASN A 631 23.53 -6.45 28.65
N ILE A 632 22.73 -6.30 27.60
CA ILE A 632 21.86 -5.14 27.37
C ILE A 632 20.40 -5.60 27.48
N ARG A 633 19.71 -5.11 28.52
CA ARG A 633 18.31 -5.49 28.81
C ARG A 633 17.35 -4.33 28.96
N THR A 634 17.85 -3.20 29.41
CA THR A 634 17.05 -1.99 29.66
C THR A 634 17.69 -0.76 29.02
N ILE A 635 16.90 0.29 28.83
CA ILE A 635 17.39 1.57 28.31
C ILE A 635 18.53 2.16 29.17
N ASN A 636 18.58 1.81 30.47
CA ASN A 636 19.60 2.31 31.39
C ASN A 636 20.96 1.61 31.20
N ASP A 637 21.01 0.47 30.53
CA ASP A 637 22.23 -0.25 30.21
C ASP A 637 22.94 0.36 28.99
N LEU A 638 22.24 1.22 28.24
CA LEU A 638 22.75 1.82 27.03
C LEU A 638 23.67 3.02 27.33
N ARG A 639 24.77 3.10 26.60
CA ARG A 639 25.69 4.23 26.61
C ARG A 639 25.95 4.72 25.19
N VAL A 640 26.05 6.03 25.03
CA VAL A 640 26.42 6.65 23.77
C VAL A 640 27.73 6.06 23.26
N GLY A 641 27.78 5.70 22.00
CA GLY A 641 28.94 5.06 21.37
C GLY A 641 28.96 3.53 21.39
N MET A 642 28.06 2.87 22.13
CA MET A 642 27.94 1.40 22.09
C MET A 642 27.51 0.92 20.70
N THR A 643 28.14 -0.13 20.21
CA THR A 643 27.75 -0.83 18.98
C THR A 643 27.06 -2.13 19.36
N LEU A 644 25.83 -2.32 18.88
CA LEU A 644 24.94 -3.42 19.23
C LEU A 644 24.41 -4.10 17.98
N ASN A 645 24.08 -5.36 18.12
CA ASN A 645 23.29 -6.06 17.12
C ASN A 645 21.81 -5.74 17.32
N GLY A 646 21.08 -5.51 16.24
CA GLY A 646 19.65 -5.24 16.29
C GLY A 646 18.89 -5.90 15.14
N ILE A 647 17.58 -5.94 15.29
CA ILE A 647 16.65 -6.40 14.25
C ILE A 647 15.74 -5.23 13.87
N VAL A 648 15.58 -4.99 12.59
CA VAL A 648 14.65 -3.98 12.07
C VAL A 648 13.22 -4.46 12.31
N THR A 649 12.49 -3.71 13.14
CA THR A 649 11.10 -4.04 13.53
C THR A 649 10.06 -3.29 12.72
N ASN A 650 10.40 -2.10 12.25
CA ASN A 650 9.50 -1.27 11.43
C ASN A 650 10.30 -0.33 10.55
N ILE A 651 9.78 -0.06 9.35
CA ILE A 651 10.37 0.89 8.39
C ILE A 651 9.32 1.96 8.08
N THR A 652 9.76 3.21 8.11
CA THR A 652 8.94 4.39 7.80
C THR A 652 9.67 5.24 6.76
N ALA A 653 8.99 6.19 6.14
CA ALA A 653 9.62 7.08 5.16
C ALA A 653 10.78 7.93 5.72
N PHE A 654 10.85 8.14 7.05
CA PHE A 654 11.88 8.97 7.70
C PHE A 654 12.99 8.15 8.36
N GLY A 655 12.87 6.82 8.41
CA GLY A 655 13.87 5.98 9.05
C GLY A 655 13.35 4.60 9.42
N ALA A 656 14.14 3.85 10.19
CA ALA A 656 13.77 2.54 10.66
C ALA A 656 13.87 2.44 12.19
N PHE A 657 12.95 1.66 12.74
CA PHE A 657 12.98 1.25 14.13
C PHE A 657 13.73 -0.07 14.24
N VAL A 658 14.63 -0.14 15.20
CA VAL A 658 15.52 -1.27 15.41
C VAL A 658 15.41 -1.72 16.86
N ASP A 659 14.98 -2.95 17.06
CA ASP A 659 15.07 -3.62 18.35
C ASP A 659 16.53 -4.00 18.62
N ILE A 660 17.09 -3.49 19.69
CA ILE A 660 18.47 -3.73 20.12
C ILE A 660 18.55 -4.55 21.43
N GLY A 661 17.45 -5.21 21.81
CA GLY A 661 17.40 -6.04 23.03
C GLY A 661 16.89 -5.29 24.27
N VAL A 662 16.50 -4.02 24.18
CA VAL A 662 15.84 -3.27 25.26
C VAL A 662 14.33 -3.17 24.99
N HIS A 663 13.50 -2.79 26.00
CA HIS A 663 12.03 -2.74 25.86
C HIS A 663 11.52 -1.62 24.93
N GLN A 664 12.42 -0.83 24.35
CA GLN A 664 12.11 0.29 23.46
C GLN A 664 12.96 0.19 22.19
N ASP A 665 12.30 0.25 21.04
CA ASP A 665 13.02 0.30 19.77
C ASP A 665 13.77 1.62 19.59
N GLY A 666 14.98 1.54 19.07
CA GLY A 666 15.76 2.72 18.70
C GLY A 666 15.47 3.15 17.27
N LEU A 667 15.50 4.45 17.02
CA LEU A 667 15.31 5.02 15.68
C LEU A 667 16.66 5.22 14.99
N VAL A 668 16.81 4.65 13.80
CA VAL A 668 17.83 5.02 12.83
C VAL A 668 17.17 5.95 11.82
N HIS A 669 17.44 7.26 11.91
CA HIS A 669 16.93 8.22 10.95
C HIS A 669 17.51 7.95 9.56
N ILE A 670 16.77 8.25 8.48
CA ILE A 670 17.19 8.00 7.09
C ILE A 670 18.59 8.56 6.78
N SER A 671 18.93 9.73 7.34
CA SER A 671 20.27 10.32 7.20
C SER A 671 21.39 9.55 7.93
N GLN A 672 21.06 8.58 8.78
CA GLN A 672 22.00 7.77 9.57
C GLN A 672 22.11 6.33 9.10
N MET A 673 21.47 5.98 7.97
CA MET A 673 21.44 4.61 7.44
C MET A 673 22.60 4.27 6.52
N ALA A 674 23.04 5.24 5.71
CA ALA A 674 24.11 5.06 4.73
C ALA A 674 25.00 6.31 4.66
N ASP A 675 26.21 6.14 4.10
CA ASP A 675 27.15 7.25 3.89
C ASP A 675 26.84 8.10 2.67
N HIS A 676 25.87 7.67 1.85
CA HIS A 676 25.38 8.40 0.69
C HIS A 676 23.90 8.77 0.88
N TYR A 677 23.41 9.70 0.06
CA TYR A 677 22.00 10.10 0.10
C TYR A 677 21.10 8.97 -0.40
N ILE A 678 20.10 8.61 0.40
CA ILE A 678 19.04 7.66 0.07
C ILE A 678 17.68 8.35 0.12
N LYS A 679 16.78 7.99 -0.77
CA LYS A 679 15.42 8.54 -0.82
C LYS A 679 14.42 7.69 -0.02
N ASP A 680 14.64 6.40 -0.02
CA ASP A 680 13.76 5.42 0.61
C ASP A 680 14.60 4.50 1.50
N PRO A 681 14.28 4.37 2.80
CA PRO A 681 14.94 3.42 3.69
C PRO A 681 15.02 1.99 3.15
N ASN A 682 14.01 1.55 2.38
CA ASN A 682 13.97 0.21 1.78
C ASN A 682 15.07 -0.05 0.74
N GLU A 683 15.79 0.99 0.28
CA GLU A 683 16.96 0.83 -0.59
C GLU A 683 18.13 0.14 0.13
N VAL A 684 18.22 0.29 1.45
CA VAL A 684 19.38 -0.16 2.24
C VAL A 684 19.05 -1.16 3.34
N ILE A 685 17.79 -1.19 3.80
CA ILE A 685 17.37 -2.09 4.89
C ILE A 685 16.01 -2.73 4.61
N HIS A 686 15.78 -3.87 5.31
CA HIS A 686 14.54 -4.63 5.20
C HIS A 686 14.01 -5.00 6.59
N LEU A 687 12.70 -5.20 6.71
CA LEU A 687 12.09 -5.74 7.93
C LEU A 687 12.73 -7.08 8.33
N ASN A 688 12.87 -7.27 9.64
CA ASN A 688 13.54 -8.42 10.22
C ASN A 688 15.02 -8.59 9.81
N GLN A 689 15.62 -7.59 9.14
CA GLN A 689 17.02 -7.58 8.82
C GLN A 689 17.85 -7.42 10.09
N LYS A 690 18.89 -8.25 10.21
CA LYS A 690 19.92 -8.11 11.23
C LYS A 690 20.84 -6.95 10.85
N VAL A 691 20.99 -6.01 11.74
CA VAL A 691 21.81 -4.81 11.53
C VAL A 691 22.75 -4.60 12.72
N ARG A 692 23.90 -4.01 12.46
CA ARG A 692 24.74 -3.45 13.52
C ARG A 692 24.46 -1.97 13.60
N VAL A 693 24.20 -1.49 14.80
CA VAL A 693 23.87 -0.09 15.04
C VAL A 693 24.70 0.46 16.19
N LYS A 694 25.01 1.73 16.14
CA LYS A 694 25.71 2.45 17.20
C LYS A 694 24.78 3.45 17.86
N VAL A 695 24.78 3.49 19.18
CA VAL A 695 23.96 4.41 19.97
C VAL A 695 24.49 5.84 19.84
N LEU A 696 23.67 6.75 19.35
CA LEU A 696 23.97 8.18 19.25
C LEU A 696 23.51 8.95 20.47
N GLU A 697 22.29 8.67 20.94
CA GLU A 697 21.65 9.41 22.03
C GLU A 697 20.66 8.48 22.76
N VAL A 698 20.55 8.67 24.07
CA VAL A 698 19.57 7.99 24.92
C VAL A 698 18.84 9.05 25.77
N ASP A 699 17.55 9.23 25.51
CA ASP A 699 16.65 10.08 26.31
C ASP A 699 15.75 9.20 27.19
N THR A 700 16.17 8.96 28.42
CA THR A 700 15.43 8.13 29.38
C THR A 700 14.11 8.76 29.83
N ASN A 701 13.99 10.09 29.77
CA ASN A 701 12.74 10.79 30.17
C ASN A 701 11.64 10.61 29.14
N ARG A 702 12.01 10.55 27.86
CA ARG A 702 11.06 10.39 26.74
C ARG A 702 11.05 8.98 26.18
N ASN A 703 11.82 8.05 26.77
CA ASN A 703 12.03 6.70 26.27
C ASN A 703 12.40 6.69 24.77
N ARG A 704 13.38 7.52 24.37
CA ARG A 704 13.85 7.62 22.98
C ARG A 704 15.31 7.21 22.87
N ILE A 705 15.60 6.43 21.85
CA ILE A 705 16.95 5.97 21.53
C ILE A 705 17.23 6.34 20.07
N SER A 706 18.28 7.13 19.85
CA SER A 706 18.75 7.48 18.50
C SER A 706 19.94 6.60 18.14
N LEU A 707 19.88 5.99 16.99
CA LEU A 707 20.85 5.02 16.47
C LEU A 707 21.43 5.47 15.14
N THR A 708 22.61 4.94 14.78
CA THR A 708 23.19 5.07 13.44
C THR A 708 23.72 3.72 12.95
N MET A 709 23.61 3.50 11.64
CA MET A 709 24.25 2.38 10.93
C MET A 709 25.62 2.78 10.36
N ARG A 710 25.99 4.07 10.45
CA ARG A 710 27.33 4.56 10.09
C ARG A 710 28.29 4.24 11.23
N ILE A 711 28.97 3.11 11.11
CA ILE A 711 29.85 2.55 12.15
C ILE A 711 31.32 2.75 11.75
#